data_f84bc0465a7d501d6995f5614100bc70
#
_entry.id   f84bc0465a7d501d6995f5614100bc70
#
_cell.length_a   1.000
_cell.length_b   1.000
_cell.length_c   1.000
_cell.angle_alpha   90.00
_cell.angle_beta   90.00
_cell.angle_gamma   90.00
#
_symmetry.space_group_name_H-M   'P 1'
#
loop_
_entity.id
_entity.type
_entity.pdbx_description
1 polymer ?
#
loop_
_entity_poly.entity_id
_entity_poly.type
_entity_poly.pdbx_seq_one_letter_code
_entity_poly.pdbx_strand_id
1 'polypeptide(L)'
;MTTAKADSETSTKQRRWPLALFGAILAVIGLVLAVGGIQLAALGGSWYYILAGAALLVAGGLLAARRVAGAWLFGLTAVATVVWALAEVGLNFWMLVPRLAPFLVLAFVLALLLPQLPGVRSRRVPHLLAGVLGLGLVAGGVAVFQPHGVIQAAAAPKVQRNSATAGVGGDWQHYGRTPAGTRFAPFDQINPGNVDQLEVAWTYRTGEIADGASEFQNTPLQVDDTVFVCTPLNKVIALDAENGQERWKFDPKVEDRKTWNRCRGLGYYEPAKVEQPYAFAEDLDWQQSHPAAPGGNGTCASRIVMTTIDARLLQIDAKTGELCEDFGQNGAVDLTVGMGKVDYDNVLWYYLTSAPTVVRNMIIIGGWTFDGRSVDEPSGVIRAFSADSGELLWAWDMGQPEITKLPPEGGSYSRSTPNVWSTPAFDEELGLVYLPTGNQQPDFWGGHRPETTEKHSSAVVALDILTGRERWTYQTVHHDIWDYDIAAQPALYDIPDGKGGVTPALVQLTKRGQIFLLDRRDGRPLAEVEERPVPQTVAAGDWVAKTQPYSVGMPALGAEPLTEADMWGATFFDQLACRIAFRKLNYEGEFTAPSTKPTLLYPGYYGGFNWGSAAIDEDRGYLFLNDIRIPQVVTLIPHSEVDESKLVAGHGVGSTYPMQGTPFVIDHEAFNSPLGIPCNAPPWGVFAAVDLNTRQLVW
;
A
#
# COMPACT_ATOMS: atom_id res chain seq x y z
N MET A 1 10.17 85.76 40.97
CA MET A 1 10.04 84.30 41.16
C MET A 1 9.48 83.72 39.87
N THR A 2 10.37 83.27 39.04
CA THR A 2 10.12 82.71 37.72
C THR A 2 10.27 81.18 37.80
N THR A 3 9.19 80.43 37.64
CA THR A 3 9.21 78.96 37.59
C THR A 3 9.39 78.53 36.14
N ALA A 4 10.51 77.94 35.82
CA ALA A 4 10.77 77.31 34.54
C ALA A 4 10.01 75.98 34.46
N LYS A 5 9.19 75.80 33.44
CA LYS A 5 8.57 74.54 33.03
C LYS A 5 9.65 73.70 32.30
N ALA A 6 10.06 72.60 32.86
CA ALA A 6 10.87 71.61 32.18
C ALA A 6 9.97 70.74 31.30
N ASP A 7 10.04 70.93 30.00
CA ASP A 7 9.45 70.02 29.03
C ASP A 7 10.26 68.72 28.96
N SER A 8 9.74 67.63 29.53
CA SER A 8 10.31 66.29 29.37
C SER A 8 9.91 65.72 28.02
N GLU A 9 10.69 65.96 26.97
CA GLU A 9 10.67 65.20 25.74
C GLU A 9 11.24 63.79 26.00
N THR A 10 10.35 62.86 26.38
CA THR A 10 10.70 61.42 26.28
C THR A 10 10.63 61.01 24.83
N SER A 11 11.73 61.22 24.10
CA SER A 11 11.97 60.62 22.80
C SER A 11 12.00 59.11 22.94
N THR A 12 10.89 58.46 22.63
CA THR A 12 10.86 57.01 22.41
C THR A 12 11.74 56.67 21.22
N LYS A 13 13.01 56.30 21.46
CA LYS A 13 13.93 55.71 20.48
C LYS A 13 13.25 54.45 19.93
N GLN A 14 12.53 54.59 18.81
CA GLN A 14 11.93 53.50 18.11
C GLN A 14 12.99 52.43 17.84
N ARG A 15 12.88 51.24 18.40
CA ARG A 15 13.83 50.13 18.17
C ARG A 15 13.92 49.90 16.68
N ARG A 16 15.11 50.13 16.11
CA ARG A 16 15.36 50.18 14.65
C ARG A 16 15.88 48.84 14.08
N TRP A 17 16.22 47.91 14.95
CA TRP A 17 16.83 46.64 14.57
C TRP A 17 15.88 45.58 13.95
N PRO A 18 14.55 45.53 14.24
CA PRO A 18 13.71 44.45 13.71
C PRO A 18 13.60 44.45 12.18
N LEU A 19 13.51 45.65 11.56
CA LEU A 19 13.44 45.73 10.09
C LEU A 19 14.78 45.34 9.45
N ALA A 20 15.91 45.74 10.06
CA ALA A 20 17.22 45.36 9.56
C ALA A 20 17.44 43.83 9.68
N LEU A 21 17.03 43.24 10.79
CA LEU A 21 17.06 41.77 10.98
C LEU A 21 16.18 41.06 9.96
N PHE A 22 14.95 41.52 9.76
CA PHE A 22 14.06 40.95 8.75
C PHE A 22 14.68 41.06 7.34
N GLY A 23 15.24 42.19 7.00
CA GLY A 23 15.95 42.40 5.73
C GLY A 23 17.13 41.43 5.56
N ALA A 24 17.93 41.21 6.62
CA ALA A 24 19.02 40.25 6.60
C ALA A 24 18.52 38.80 6.41
N ILE A 25 17.48 38.42 7.13
CA ILE A 25 16.83 37.09 6.97
C ILE A 25 16.33 36.94 5.54
N LEU A 26 15.63 37.94 5.00
CA LEU A 26 15.11 37.90 3.63
C LEU A 26 16.24 37.77 2.59
N ALA A 27 17.38 38.46 2.82
CA ALA A 27 18.55 38.35 1.96
C ALA A 27 19.17 36.93 2.00
N VAL A 28 19.25 36.31 3.18
CA VAL A 28 19.70 34.91 3.32
C VAL A 28 18.76 33.95 2.61
N ILE A 29 17.45 34.12 2.79
CA ILE A 29 16.43 33.34 2.06
C ILE A 29 16.65 33.50 0.55
N GLY A 30 16.80 34.73 0.08
CA GLY A 30 17.02 35.01 -1.35
C GLY A 30 18.31 34.37 -1.86
N LEU A 31 19.40 34.40 -1.09
CA LEU A 31 20.64 33.73 -1.46
C LEU A 31 20.50 32.23 -1.61
N VAL A 32 19.87 31.57 -0.63
CA VAL A 32 19.66 30.11 -0.66
C VAL A 32 18.80 29.73 -1.86
N LEU A 33 17.71 30.45 -2.12
CA LEU A 33 16.84 30.20 -3.28
C LEU A 33 17.57 30.44 -4.62
N ALA A 34 18.41 31.50 -4.71
CA ALA A 34 19.17 31.77 -5.92
C ALA A 34 20.22 30.67 -6.20
N VAL A 35 20.97 30.24 -5.17
CA VAL A 35 21.97 29.17 -5.31
C VAL A 35 21.33 27.85 -5.69
N GLY A 36 20.29 27.43 -4.96
CA GLY A 36 19.53 26.22 -5.31
C GLY A 36 18.83 26.33 -6.66
N GLY A 37 18.34 27.53 -7.01
CA GLY A 37 17.76 27.81 -8.33
C GLY A 37 18.78 27.68 -9.47
N ILE A 38 20.02 28.09 -9.29
CA ILE A 38 21.12 27.89 -10.26
C ILE A 38 21.36 26.39 -10.43
N GLN A 39 21.42 25.63 -9.34
CA GLN A 39 21.57 24.17 -9.41
C GLN A 39 20.39 23.51 -10.14
N LEU A 40 19.15 23.90 -9.86
CA LEU A 40 17.96 23.40 -10.52
C LEU A 40 17.97 23.71 -12.01
N ALA A 41 18.28 24.94 -12.39
CA ALA A 41 18.34 25.37 -13.79
C ALA A 41 19.46 24.65 -14.57
N ALA A 42 20.62 24.40 -13.93
CA ALA A 42 21.70 23.60 -14.52
C ALA A 42 21.28 22.15 -14.82
N LEU A 43 20.29 21.61 -14.07
CA LEU A 43 19.67 20.31 -14.32
C LEU A 43 18.50 20.38 -15.32
N GLY A 44 18.27 21.54 -15.97
CA GLY A 44 17.17 21.76 -16.92
C GLY A 44 15.82 22.02 -16.25
N GLY A 45 15.80 22.40 -14.97
CA GLY A 45 14.58 22.73 -14.24
C GLY A 45 14.21 24.20 -14.28
N SER A 46 13.26 24.61 -13.42
CA SER A 46 12.65 25.95 -13.38
C SER A 46 13.65 27.07 -13.09
N TRP A 47 13.60 28.14 -13.88
CA TRP A 47 14.39 29.39 -13.69
C TRP A 47 13.77 30.30 -12.60
N TYR A 48 12.56 30.04 -12.18
CA TYR A 48 11.85 30.90 -11.22
C TYR A 48 12.67 31.18 -9.96
N TYR A 49 13.29 30.14 -9.37
CA TYR A 49 14.02 30.28 -8.10
C TYR A 49 15.24 31.16 -8.20
N ILE A 50 15.92 31.26 -9.35
CA ILE A 50 17.03 32.22 -9.59
C ILE A 50 16.47 33.62 -9.52
N LEU A 51 15.41 33.91 -10.28
CA LEU A 51 14.84 35.25 -10.40
C LEU A 51 14.26 35.73 -9.07
N ALA A 52 13.43 34.87 -8.44
CA ALA A 52 12.80 35.15 -7.15
C ALA A 52 13.88 35.32 -6.04
N GLY A 53 14.89 34.41 -6.01
CA GLY A 53 15.97 34.45 -5.05
C GLY A 53 16.82 35.71 -5.19
N ALA A 54 17.23 36.10 -6.40
CA ALA A 54 17.97 37.33 -6.65
C ALA A 54 17.16 38.57 -6.25
N ALA A 55 15.85 38.62 -6.58
CA ALA A 55 14.97 39.71 -6.18
C ALA A 55 14.83 39.82 -4.65
N LEU A 56 14.65 38.69 -3.95
CA LEU A 56 14.58 38.68 -2.48
C LEU A 56 15.90 39.07 -1.81
N LEU A 57 17.04 38.64 -2.36
CA LEU A 57 18.37 39.04 -1.88
C LEU A 57 18.53 40.57 -1.94
N VAL A 58 18.21 41.19 -3.09
CA VAL A 58 18.30 42.63 -3.27
C VAL A 58 17.28 43.35 -2.40
N ALA A 59 16.03 42.88 -2.35
CA ALA A 59 14.97 43.42 -1.51
C ALA A 59 15.37 43.42 -0.02
N GLY A 60 15.95 42.29 0.45
CA GLY A 60 16.45 42.13 1.80
C GLY A 60 17.56 43.10 2.13
N GLY A 61 18.56 43.27 1.25
CA GLY A 61 19.63 44.25 1.40
C GLY A 61 19.11 45.70 1.45
N LEU A 62 18.15 46.06 0.60
CA LEU A 62 17.51 47.37 0.60
C LEU A 62 16.70 47.63 1.88
N LEU A 63 15.98 46.62 2.39
CA LEU A 63 15.22 46.69 3.66
C LEU A 63 16.17 46.80 4.87
N ALA A 64 17.27 46.05 4.88
CA ALA A 64 18.31 46.19 5.90
C ALA A 64 18.92 47.58 5.90
N ALA A 65 19.13 48.18 4.71
CA ALA A 65 19.56 49.57 4.53
C ALA A 65 18.39 50.59 4.71
N ARG A 66 17.18 50.12 5.10
CA ARG A 66 15.99 50.92 5.36
C ARG A 66 15.51 51.73 4.15
N ARG A 67 15.64 51.18 2.95
CA ARG A 67 15.17 51.79 1.71
C ARG A 67 13.78 51.26 1.33
N VAL A 68 12.82 52.16 1.06
CA VAL A 68 11.45 51.85 0.67
C VAL A 68 11.39 50.98 -0.62
N ALA A 69 12.35 51.15 -1.51
CA ALA A 69 12.49 50.36 -2.73
C ALA A 69 12.55 48.84 -2.44
N GLY A 70 13.09 48.43 -1.28
CA GLY A 70 13.10 47.00 -0.87
C GLY A 70 11.68 46.46 -0.63
N ALA A 71 10.80 47.26 -0.06
CA ALA A 71 9.39 46.84 0.12
C ALA A 71 8.63 46.73 -1.21
N TRP A 72 8.89 47.65 -2.14
CA TRP A 72 8.30 47.58 -3.48
C TRP A 72 8.83 46.37 -4.28
N LEU A 73 10.12 46.10 -4.23
CA LEU A 73 10.70 44.95 -4.91
C LEU A 73 10.18 43.64 -4.33
N PHE A 74 10.06 43.53 -3.01
CA PHE A 74 9.44 42.36 -2.37
C PHE A 74 7.98 42.19 -2.83
N GLY A 75 7.20 43.27 -2.84
CA GLY A 75 5.79 43.23 -3.29
C GLY A 75 5.66 42.80 -4.74
N LEU A 76 6.51 43.30 -5.64
CA LEU A 76 6.55 42.87 -7.04
C LEU A 76 6.93 41.40 -7.16
N THR A 77 7.92 40.95 -6.40
CA THR A 77 8.31 39.53 -6.38
C THR A 77 7.18 38.64 -5.89
N ALA A 78 6.45 39.05 -4.84
CA ALA A 78 5.31 38.29 -4.33
C ALA A 78 4.18 38.18 -5.37
N VAL A 79 3.85 39.27 -6.07
CA VAL A 79 2.85 39.26 -7.16
C VAL A 79 3.32 38.36 -8.30
N ALA A 80 4.59 38.46 -8.73
CA ALA A 80 5.16 37.61 -9.77
C ALA A 80 5.13 36.13 -9.36
N THR A 81 5.34 35.82 -8.07
CA THR A 81 5.23 34.46 -7.52
C THR A 81 3.81 33.95 -7.61
N VAL A 82 2.80 34.74 -7.30
CA VAL A 82 1.39 34.33 -7.45
C VAL A 82 1.07 34.01 -8.90
N VAL A 83 1.49 34.87 -9.83
CA VAL A 83 1.26 34.63 -11.26
C VAL A 83 1.94 33.35 -11.73
N TRP A 84 3.22 33.16 -11.36
CA TRP A 84 3.95 31.93 -11.69
C TRP A 84 3.29 30.70 -11.08
N ALA A 85 2.94 30.73 -9.79
CA ALA A 85 2.33 29.58 -9.11
C ALA A 85 1.01 29.17 -9.77
N LEU A 86 0.14 30.15 -10.09
CA LEU A 86 -1.13 29.87 -10.79
C LEU A 86 -0.92 29.36 -12.22
N ALA A 87 0.09 29.86 -12.93
CA ALA A 87 0.43 29.38 -14.27
C ALA A 87 0.99 27.94 -14.26
N GLU A 88 1.75 27.57 -13.20
CA GLU A 88 2.38 26.25 -13.11
C GLU A 88 1.43 25.15 -12.60
N VAL A 89 0.60 25.44 -11.59
CA VAL A 89 -0.20 24.42 -10.90
C VAL A 89 -1.72 24.76 -10.80
N GLY A 90 -2.14 25.82 -11.44
CA GLY A 90 -3.55 26.24 -11.41
C GLY A 90 -4.04 26.58 -9.99
N LEU A 91 -5.25 26.13 -9.67
CA LEU A 91 -5.89 26.34 -8.37
C LEU A 91 -5.76 25.14 -7.41
N ASN A 92 -4.79 24.24 -7.64
CA ASN A 92 -4.58 23.12 -6.75
C ASN A 92 -4.07 23.64 -5.38
N PHE A 93 -4.90 23.47 -4.36
CA PHE A 93 -4.63 24.00 -3.01
C PHE A 93 -3.27 23.53 -2.47
N TRP A 94 -3.04 22.20 -2.45
CA TRP A 94 -1.82 21.65 -1.86
C TRP A 94 -0.56 22.07 -2.61
N MET A 95 -0.64 22.12 -3.94
CA MET A 95 0.47 22.58 -4.80
C MET A 95 0.78 24.05 -4.59
N LEU A 96 -0.22 24.89 -4.24
CA LEU A 96 -0.03 26.30 -3.96
C LEU A 96 0.59 26.58 -2.57
N VAL A 97 0.40 25.68 -1.60
CA VAL A 97 0.89 25.87 -0.21
C VAL A 97 2.40 26.20 -0.17
N PRO A 98 3.34 25.38 -0.66
CA PRO A 98 4.76 25.67 -0.58
C PRO A 98 5.18 26.90 -1.40
N ARG A 99 4.41 27.26 -2.44
CA ARG A 99 4.70 28.38 -3.33
C ARG A 99 4.27 29.72 -2.75
N LEU A 100 3.11 29.77 -2.06
CA LEU A 100 2.46 31.03 -1.65
C LEU A 100 2.50 31.28 -0.14
N ALA A 101 2.34 30.23 0.70
CA ALA A 101 2.26 30.43 2.14
C ALA A 101 3.51 31.10 2.75
N PRO A 102 4.75 30.75 2.36
CA PRO A 102 5.93 31.43 2.85
C PRO A 102 5.96 32.94 2.47
N PHE A 103 5.57 33.28 1.24
CA PHE A 103 5.48 34.68 0.80
C PHE A 103 4.39 35.44 1.56
N LEU A 104 3.26 34.81 1.86
CA LEU A 104 2.18 35.41 2.66
C LEU A 104 2.64 35.71 4.09
N VAL A 105 3.40 34.78 4.72
CA VAL A 105 3.99 34.99 6.05
C VAL A 105 5.00 36.15 6.02
N LEU A 106 5.92 36.14 5.04
CA LEU A 106 6.91 37.19 4.89
C LEU A 106 6.28 38.56 4.61
N ALA A 107 5.23 38.61 3.78
CA ALA A 107 4.46 39.82 3.51
C ALA A 107 3.76 40.35 4.77
N PHE A 108 3.17 39.47 5.57
CA PHE A 108 2.54 39.83 6.85
C PHE A 108 3.54 40.46 7.81
N VAL A 109 4.70 39.82 8.00
CA VAL A 109 5.77 40.35 8.87
C VAL A 109 6.30 41.69 8.35
N LEU A 110 6.53 41.77 7.03
CA LEU A 110 6.95 43.05 6.42
C LEU A 110 5.91 44.15 6.64
N ALA A 111 4.62 43.88 6.48
CA ALA A 111 3.53 44.86 6.70
C ALA A 111 3.57 45.43 8.13
N LEU A 112 3.82 44.58 9.14
CA LEU A 112 4.01 45.04 10.54
C LEU A 112 5.24 45.91 10.72
N LEU A 113 6.31 45.73 9.92
CA LEU A 113 7.57 46.44 10.00
C LEU A 113 7.62 47.69 9.10
N LEU A 114 6.71 47.87 8.13
CA LEU A 114 6.66 49.01 7.22
C LEU A 114 6.69 50.39 7.94
N PRO A 115 6.04 50.59 9.10
CA PRO A 115 6.11 51.86 9.84
C PRO A 115 7.50 52.29 10.27
N GLN A 116 8.52 51.37 10.24
CA GLN A 116 9.91 51.68 10.56
C GLN A 116 10.71 52.25 9.35
N LEU A 117 10.12 52.22 8.14
CA LEU A 117 10.73 52.74 6.94
C LEU A 117 10.63 54.26 6.89
N PRO A 118 11.71 54.97 6.47
CA PRO A 118 11.68 56.40 6.23
C PRO A 118 10.66 56.75 5.14
N GLY A 119 9.84 57.76 5.36
CA GLY A 119 8.83 58.23 4.39
C GLY A 119 7.45 57.61 4.54
N VAL A 120 7.27 56.58 5.37
CA VAL A 120 5.95 56.05 5.71
C VAL A 120 5.33 56.92 6.78
N ARG A 121 4.51 57.92 6.35
CA ARG A 121 3.88 58.93 7.24
C ARG A 121 2.66 58.41 7.99
N SER A 122 1.92 57.44 7.44
CA SER A 122 0.70 56.90 8.04
C SER A 122 0.93 55.47 8.47
N ARG A 123 0.55 55.11 9.70
CA ARG A 123 0.53 53.74 10.21
C ARG A 123 -0.76 52.96 9.80
N ARG A 124 -1.80 53.66 9.34
CA ARG A 124 -3.09 53.01 9.02
C ARG A 124 -2.98 52.00 7.88
N VAL A 125 -2.32 52.39 6.78
CA VAL A 125 -2.17 51.52 5.59
C VAL A 125 -1.38 50.25 5.91
N PRO A 126 -0.18 50.31 6.54
CA PRO A 126 0.57 49.11 6.97
C PRO A 126 -0.24 48.19 7.90
N HIS A 127 -0.94 48.73 8.87
CA HIS A 127 -1.77 47.93 9.79
C HIS A 127 -2.99 47.31 9.09
N LEU A 128 -3.64 48.02 8.17
CA LEU A 128 -4.70 47.46 7.36
C LEU A 128 -4.21 46.32 6.48
N LEU A 129 -3.05 46.51 5.82
CA LEU A 129 -2.40 45.47 5.02
C LEU A 129 -2.05 44.25 5.89
N ALA A 130 -1.46 44.44 7.06
CA ALA A 130 -1.18 43.36 8.00
C ALA A 130 -2.46 42.64 8.45
N GLY A 131 -3.55 43.40 8.68
CA GLY A 131 -4.86 42.79 9.00
C GLY A 131 -5.40 41.90 7.88
N VAL A 132 -5.35 42.37 6.64
CA VAL A 132 -5.78 41.58 5.46
C VAL A 132 -4.92 40.34 5.27
N LEU A 133 -3.58 40.47 5.36
CA LEU A 133 -2.65 39.34 5.23
C LEU A 133 -2.81 38.36 6.39
N GLY A 134 -3.03 38.85 7.61
CA GLY A 134 -3.30 38.02 8.78
C GLY A 134 -4.61 37.23 8.65
N LEU A 135 -5.68 37.86 8.13
CA LEU A 135 -6.92 37.15 7.80
C LEU A 135 -6.69 36.10 6.71
N GLY A 136 -5.86 36.41 5.70
CA GLY A 136 -5.45 35.43 4.68
C GLY A 136 -4.71 34.23 5.27
N LEU A 137 -3.81 34.43 6.24
CA LEU A 137 -3.11 33.35 6.94
C LEU A 137 -4.08 32.48 7.75
N VAL A 138 -5.04 33.13 8.47
CA VAL A 138 -6.08 32.40 9.22
C VAL A 138 -6.96 31.60 8.26
N ALA A 139 -7.41 32.21 7.16
CA ALA A 139 -8.23 31.55 6.15
C ALA A 139 -7.47 30.37 5.50
N GLY A 140 -6.20 30.55 5.16
CA GLY A 140 -5.33 29.47 4.66
C GLY A 140 -5.15 28.35 5.69
N GLY A 141 -4.95 28.69 6.96
CA GLY A 141 -4.87 27.70 8.04
C GLY A 141 -6.17 26.91 8.23
N VAL A 142 -7.33 27.56 8.13
CA VAL A 142 -8.65 26.88 8.15
C VAL A 142 -8.82 26.01 6.91
N ALA A 143 -8.39 26.50 5.75
CA ALA A 143 -8.50 25.75 4.50
C ALA A 143 -7.70 24.43 4.51
N VAL A 144 -6.58 24.35 5.26
CA VAL A 144 -5.82 23.09 5.41
C VAL A 144 -6.69 21.94 5.94
N PHE A 145 -7.70 22.25 6.78
CA PHE A 145 -8.61 21.26 7.36
C PHE A 145 -9.88 21.02 6.52
N GLN A 146 -9.97 21.65 5.36
CA GLN A 146 -11.08 21.40 4.44
C GLN A 146 -10.71 20.30 3.44
N PRO A 147 -11.69 19.52 2.96
CA PRO A 147 -11.43 18.54 1.90
C PRO A 147 -11.05 19.24 0.60
N HIS A 148 -9.96 18.80 -0.02
CA HIS A 148 -9.49 19.29 -1.32
C HIS A 148 -9.41 18.14 -2.32
N GLY A 149 -9.88 18.39 -3.56
CA GLY A 149 -9.86 17.40 -4.63
C GLY A 149 -10.88 16.27 -4.44
N VAL A 150 -11.86 16.45 -3.57
CA VAL A 150 -12.94 15.48 -3.35
C VAL A 150 -13.92 15.54 -4.52
N ILE A 151 -14.10 14.39 -5.18
CA ILE A 151 -15.18 14.20 -6.13
C ILE A 151 -16.42 13.82 -5.32
N GLN A 152 -17.41 14.68 -5.31
CA GLN A 152 -18.68 14.38 -4.62
C GLN A 152 -19.54 13.49 -5.51
N ALA A 153 -20.04 12.39 -4.95
CA ALA A 153 -21.04 11.58 -5.60
C ALA A 153 -22.28 12.39 -5.92
N ALA A 154 -22.84 12.24 -7.11
CA ALA A 154 -24.27 12.45 -7.30
C ALA A 154 -25.00 11.52 -6.31
N ALA A 155 -26.01 12.01 -5.61
CA ALA A 155 -26.70 11.24 -4.57
C ALA A 155 -26.99 9.82 -5.05
N ALA A 156 -26.41 8.85 -4.33
CA ALA A 156 -26.55 7.43 -4.69
C ALA A 156 -28.04 7.09 -4.79
N PRO A 157 -28.48 6.40 -5.85
CA PRO A 157 -29.86 5.97 -5.96
C PRO A 157 -30.23 5.16 -4.71
N LYS A 158 -31.39 5.42 -4.13
CA LYS A 158 -31.92 4.64 -3.02
C LYS A 158 -32.23 3.23 -3.55
N VAL A 159 -31.33 2.29 -3.29
CA VAL A 159 -31.57 0.88 -3.61
C VAL A 159 -32.49 0.33 -2.53
N GLN A 160 -33.63 -0.21 -2.93
CA GLN A 160 -34.40 -1.10 -2.07
C GLN A 160 -33.60 -2.39 -1.96
N ARG A 161 -33.02 -2.65 -0.79
CA ARG A 161 -32.40 -3.96 -0.52
C ARG A 161 -33.43 -5.04 -0.70
N ASN A 162 -33.14 -6.02 -1.54
CA ASN A 162 -33.92 -7.24 -1.58
C ASN A 162 -33.71 -7.97 -0.26
N SER A 163 -34.74 -8.03 0.57
CA SER A 163 -34.74 -8.70 1.88
C SER A 163 -34.41 -10.20 1.81
N ALA A 164 -34.23 -10.75 0.61
CA ALA A 164 -33.84 -12.14 0.42
C ALA A 164 -32.38 -12.43 0.79
N THR A 165 -31.48 -11.45 0.73
CA THR A 165 -30.07 -11.59 1.16
C THR A 165 -29.86 -11.27 2.64
N ALA A 166 -30.80 -10.64 3.32
CA ALA A 166 -30.73 -10.32 4.75
C ALA A 166 -30.81 -11.54 5.69
N GLY A 167 -31.04 -12.75 5.15
CA GLY A 167 -31.20 -13.98 5.91
C GLY A 167 -30.04 -14.98 5.80
N VAL A 168 -29.02 -14.72 5.03
CA VAL A 168 -27.85 -15.58 4.94
C VAL A 168 -26.88 -15.20 6.06
N GLY A 169 -26.76 -16.05 7.05
CA GLY A 169 -25.97 -16.04 8.28
C GLY A 169 -25.04 -14.85 8.48
N GLY A 170 -25.19 -14.17 9.63
CA GLY A 170 -24.43 -12.97 9.98
C GLY A 170 -22.94 -13.17 10.17
N ASP A 171 -22.43 -14.38 10.01
CA ASP A 171 -21.07 -14.79 10.34
C ASP A 171 -20.03 -14.30 9.32
N TRP A 172 -18.80 -14.11 9.83
CA TRP A 172 -17.62 -13.78 9.04
C TRP A 172 -16.64 -14.96 9.08
N GLN A 173 -16.93 -16.01 8.28
CA GLN A 173 -16.21 -17.30 8.34
C GLN A 173 -14.99 -17.38 7.42
N HIS A 174 -14.84 -16.43 6.48
CA HIS A 174 -13.70 -16.33 5.58
C HIS A 174 -13.00 -14.98 5.75
N TYR A 175 -11.73 -14.89 5.37
CA TYR A 175 -10.95 -13.65 5.41
C TYR A 175 -11.67 -12.47 4.73
N GLY A 176 -12.25 -12.70 3.56
CA GLY A 176 -13.07 -11.74 2.82
C GLY A 176 -14.57 -11.84 3.11
N ARG A 177 -14.99 -12.37 4.26
CA ARG A 177 -16.33 -12.74 4.69
C ARG A 177 -16.92 -13.95 3.94
N THR A 178 -16.84 -13.96 2.62
CA THR A 178 -17.36 -15.03 1.75
C THR A 178 -16.24 -15.58 0.86
N PRO A 179 -16.42 -16.73 0.21
CA PRO A 179 -15.51 -17.24 -0.80
C PRO A 179 -15.17 -16.25 -1.92
N ALA A 180 -16.11 -15.36 -2.24
CA ALA A 180 -15.97 -14.33 -3.25
C ALA A 180 -15.04 -13.17 -2.84
N GLY A 181 -14.64 -13.05 -1.57
CA GLY A 181 -13.74 -12.03 -1.09
C GLY A 181 -14.32 -10.61 -1.11
N THR A 182 -15.64 -10.45 -1.07
CA THR A 182 -16.32 -9.15 -1.25
C THR A 182 -16.23 -8.23 -0.04
N ARG A 183 -15.85 -8.73 1.15
CA ARG A 183 -15.74 -7.94 2.40
C ARG A 183 -16.96 -7.09 2.71
N PHE A 184 -18.12 -7.53 2.28
CA PHE A 184 -19.38 -6.83 2.45
C PHE A 184 -20.33 -7.63 3.31
N ALA A 185 -20.99 -6.97 4.26
CA ALA A 185 -22.07 -7.53 5.05
C ALA A 185 -23.35 -6.72 4.80
N PRO A 186 -24.48 -7.34 4.40
CA PRO A 186 -25.71 -6.63 4.06
C PRO A 186 -26.49 -6.21 5.31
N PHE A 187 -25.78 -5.70 6.34
CA PHE A 187 -26.37 -5.21 7.57
C PHE A 187 -26.77 -3.75 7.44
N ASP A 188 -27.84 -3.34 8.12
CA ASP A 188 -28.37 -1.97 8.11
C ASP A 188 -28.58 -1.40 9.53
N GLN A 189 -28.19 -2.15 10.57
CA GLN A 189 -28.24 -1.65 11.96
C GLN A 189 -27.42 -0.38 12.14
N ILE A 190 -26.21 -0.32 11.49
CA ILE A 190 -25.41 0.89 11.41
C ILE A 190 -25.67 1.54 10.06
N ASN A 191 -26.10 2.80 10.07
CA ASN A 191 -26.50 3.53 8.89
C ASN A 191 -26.21 5.04 9.07
N PRO A 192 -26.34 5.88 8.04
CA PRO A 192 -26.03 7.31 8.15
C PRO A 192 -26.81 8.08 9.22
N GLY A 193 -27.91 7.51 9.74
CA GLY A 193 -28.72 8.13 10.80
C GLY A 193 -28.26 7.83 12.21
N ASN A 194 -27.31 6.92 12.41
CA ASN A 194 -26.82 6.52 13.73
C ASN A 194 -25.33 6.24 13.83
N VAL A 195 -24.58 6.35 12.73
CA VAL A 195 -23.13 6.08 12.72
C VAL A 195 -22.33 7.03 13.62
N ASP A 196 -22.83 8.25 13.83
CA ASP A 196 -22.25 9.25 14.73
C ASP A 196 -22.51 8.96 16.21
N GLN A 197 -23.36 7.98 16.52
CA GLN A 197 -23.71 7.55 17.88
C GLN A 197 -22.98 6.27 18.32
N LEU A 198 -22.03 5.78 17.48
CA LEU A 198 -21.26 4.59 17.82
C LEU A 198 -20.36 4.84 19.02
N GLU A 199 -20.38 3.91 19.98
CA GLU A 199 -19.53 3.90 21.14
C GLU A 199 -18.69 2.62 21.18
N VAL A 200 -17.52 2.67 21.83
CA VAL A 200 -16.68 1.48 22.05
C VAL A 200 -17.38 0.58 23.07
N ALA A 201 -17.86 -0.59 22.64
CA ALA A 201 -18.51 -1.56 23.52
C ALA A 201 -17.52 -2.23 24.47
N TRP A 202 -16.37 -2.65 23.94
CA TRP A 202 -15.30 -3.27 24.74
C TRP A 202 -13.95 -3.13 24.04
N THR A 203 -12.88 -3.37 24.79
CA THR A 203 -11.50 -3.38 24.28
C THR A 203 -10.76 -4.58 24.89
N TYR A 204 -10.16 -5.40 24.05
CA TYR A 204 -9.28 -6.48 24.47
C TYR A 204 -7.82 -6.15 24.15
N ARG A 205 -6.90 -6.41 25.08
CA ARG A 205 -5.46 -6.20 24.91
C ARG A 205 -4.76 -7.55 24.80
N THR A 206 -4.18 -7.84 23.63
CA THR A 206 -3.52 -9.12 23.35
C THR A 206 -2.25 -9.36 24.16
N GLY A 207 -1.61 -8.29 24.65
CA GLY A 207 -0.32 -8.33 25.34
C GLY A 207 0.89 -8.32 24.39
N GLU A 208 0.68 -8.29 23.09
CA GLU A 208 1.74 -8.06 22.09
C GLU A 208 1.73 -6.62 21.61
N ILE A 209 2.90 -6.06 21.32
CA ILE A 209 3.06 -4.69 20.83
C ILE A 209 3.80 -4.75 19.50
N ALA A 210 3.33 -4.03 18.48
CA ALA A 210 4.05 -3.84 17.24
C ALA A 210 5.37 -3.08 17.52
N ASP A 211 6.50 -3.65 17.14
CA ASP A 211 7.85 -3.14 17.45
C ASP A 211 8.74 -2.97 16.22
N GLY A 212 8.15 -2.86 15.02
CA GLY A 212 8.83 -2.73 13.75
C GLY A 212 9.13 -4.07 13.05
N ALA A 213 9.38 -5.15 13.78
CA ALA A 213 9.44 -6.51 13.25
C ALA A 213 8.06 -7.20 13.29
N SER A 214 7.17 -6.71 14.15
CA SER A 214 5.84 -7.27 14.40
C SER A 214 4.76 -6.23 14.06
N GLU A 215 3.76 -6.62 13.28
CA GLU A 215 2.64 -5.76 12.89
C GLU A 215 1.30 -6.46 13.08
N PHE A 216 0.33 -5.75 13.66
CA PHE A 216 -1.05 -6.20 13.74
C PHE A 216 -1.77 -5.96 12.41
N GLN A 217 -2.03 -7.04 11.65
CA GLN A 217 -2.69 -7.00 10.34
C GLN A 217 -3.94 -7.88 10.29
N ASN A 218 -4.39 -8.39 11.44
CA ASN A 218 -5.46 -9.37 11.51
C ASN A 218 -6.82 -8.83 11.05
N THR A 219 -7.49 -9.56 10.17
CA THR A 219 -8.93 -9.50 9.95
C THR A 219 -9.56 -10.61 10.82
N PRO A 220 -10.35 -10.27 11.84
CA PRO A 220 -10.98 -11.27 12.71
C PRO A 220 -11.99 -12.13 11.95
N LEU A 221 -12.12 -13.40 12.36
CA LEU A 221 -13.31 -14.19 12.04
C LEU A 221 -14.37 -13.99 13.14
N GLN A 222 -15.64 -14.10 12.75
CA GLN A 222 -16.74 -14.16 13.70
C GLN A 222 -17.65 -15.34 13.30
N VAL A 223 -17.85 -16.25 14.23
CA VAL A 223 -18.72 -17.41 14.06
C VAL A 223 -19.60 -17.50 15.28
N ASP A 224 -20.90 -17.54 15.06
CA ASP A 224 -21.91 -17.47 16.13
C ASP A 224 -21.63 -16.27 17.08
N ASP A 225 -21.37 -16.53 18.35
CA ASP A 225 -21.11 -15.54 19.42
C ASP A 225 -19.61 -15.38 19.73
N THR A 226 -18.71 -15.85 18.88
CA THR A 226 -17.26 -15.86 19.11
C THR A 226 -16.51 -15.08 18.05
N VAL A 227 -15.63 -14.18 18.47
CA VAL A 227 -14.66 -13.48 17.62
C VAL A 227 -13.29 -14.12 17.78
N PHE A 228 -12.70 -14.58 16.68
CA PHE A 228 -11.36 -15.16 16.65
C PHE A 228 -10.38 -14.17 16.06
N VAL A 229 -9.30 -13.92 16.80
CA VAL A 229 -8.21 -13.02 16.36
C VAL A 229 -6.89 -13.75 16.43
N CYS A 230 -5.96 -13.38 15.55
CA CYS A 230 -4.58 -13.82 15.67
C CYS A 230 -3.61 -12.64 15.86
N THR A 231 -2.51 -12.90 16.55
CA THR A 231 -1.48 -11.91 16.87
C THR A 231 -0.29 -12.04 15.92
N PRO A 232 0.64 -11.07 15.89
CA PRO A 232 1.85 -11.15 15.08
C PRO A 232 2.69 -12.42 15.33
N LEU A 233 2.75 -12.91 16.59
CA LEU A 233 3.41 -14.17 16.94
C LEU A 233 2.46 -15.38 16.86
N ASN A 234 1.43 -15.28 16.04
CA ASN A 234 0.48 -16.35 15.70
C ASN A 234 -0.31 -16.92 16.89
N LYS A 235 -0.42 -16.21 18.03
CA LYS A 235 -1.36 -16.63 19.08
C LYS A 235 -2.79 -16.46 18.56
N VAL A 236 -3.64 -17.43 18.80
CA VAL A 236 -5.07 -17.35 18.51
C VAL A 236 -5.83 -17.10 19.79
N ILE A 237 -6.77 -16.15 19.74
CA ILE A 237 -7.56 -15.75 20.91
C ILE A 237 -9.03 -15.78 20.51
N ALA A 238 -9.85 -16.50 21.25
CA ALA A 238 -11.29 -16.49 21.13
C ALA A 238 -11.90 -15.55 22.16
N LEU A 239 -12.70 -14.61 21.68
CA LEU A 239 -13.37 -13.61 22.49
C LEU A 239 -14.89 -13.79 22.39
N ASP A 240 -15.58 -13.55 23.47
CA ASP A 240 -17.02 -13.41 23.48
C ASP A 240 -17.40 -12.14 22.67
N ALA A 241 -18.23 -12.29 21.66
CA ALA A 241 -18.55 -11.19 20.72
C ALA A 241 -19.33 -10.04 21.41
N GLU A 242 -20.11 -10.35 22.45
CA GLU A 242 -20.95 -9.36 23.13
C GLU A 242 -20.15 -8.47 24.10
N ASN A 243 -19.20 -9.06 24.86
CA ASN A 243 -18.56 -8.39 25.97
C ASN A 243 -17.02 -8.37 25.90
N GLY A 244 -16.40 -9.03 24.90
CA GLY A 244 -14.96 -9.06 24.69
C GLY A 244 -14.17 -9.89 25.72
N GLN A 245 -14.84 -10.74 26.53
CA GLN A 245 -14.15 -11.63 27.46
C GLN A 245 -13.41 -12.73 26.72
N GLU A 246 -12.15 -13.03 27.16
CA GLU A 246 -11.37 -14.15 26.63
C GLU A 246 -12.04 -15.47 27.02
N ARG A 247 -12.39 -16.27 26.02
CA ARG A 247 -12.88 -17.65 26.19
C ARG A 247 -11.73 -18.62 26.30
N TRP A 248 -10.75 -18.48 25.42
CA TRP A 248 -9.51 -19.23 25.42
C TRP A 248 -8.42 -18.50 24.62
N LYS A 249 -7.18 -18.94 24.83
CA LYS A 249 -5.99 -18.47 24.11
C LYS A 249 -5.08 -19.63 23.81
N PHE A 250 -4.73 -19.79 22.55
CA PHE A 250 -3.75 -20.76 22.06
C PHE A 250 -2.45 -20.07 21.70
N ASP A 251 -1.32 -20.60 22.12
CA ASP A 251 0.02 -20.11 21.78
C ASP A 251 0.79 -21.22 21.04
N PRO A 252 1.03 -21.09 19.73
CA PRO A 252 1.73 -22.10 18.93
C PRO A 252 3.22 -22.19 19.24
N LYS A 253 3.74 -21.34 20.12
CA LYS A 253 5.17 -21.27 20.51
C LYS A 253 6.08 -21.08 19.27
N VAL A 254 5.71 -20.17 18.36
CA VAL A 254 6.59 -19.82 17.27
C VAL A 254 7.84 -19.13 17.80
N GLU A 255 8.98 -19.43 17.18
CA GLU A 255 10.21 -18.71 17.48
C GLU A 255 10.19 -17.34 16.82
N ASP A 256 10.44 -16.27 17.59
CA ASP A 256 10.66 -14.93 17.05
C ASP A 256 12.03 -14.90 16.35
N ARG A 257 12.01 -15.14 15.06
CA ARG A 257 13.21 -15.14 14.20
C ARG A 257 13.52 -13.78 13.60
N LYS A 258 12.94 -12.69 14.15
CA LYS A 258 13.12 -11.30 13.69
C LYS A 258 12.83 -11.09 12.20
N THR A 259 11.94 -11.90 11.66
CA THR A 259 11.33 -11.72 10.35
C THR A 259 10.06 -10.86 10.48
N TRP A 260 9.33 -10.67 9.42
CA TRP A 260 8.05 -10.00 9.44
C TRP A 260 6.98 -10.80 10.18
N ASN A 261 6.90 -10.63 11.50
CA ASN A 261 5.93 -11.32 12.33
C ASN A 261 4.54 -10.74 12.09
N ARG A 262 3.69 -11.50 11.41
CA ARG A 262 2.31 -11.12 11.04
C ARG A 262 1.38 -12.31 11.04
N CYS A 263 0.13 -12.05 11.34
CA CYS A 263 -0.98 -12.91 11.02
C CYS A 263 -2.11 -12.05 10.45
N ARG A 264 -2.46 -12.24 9.17
CA ARG A 264 -3.53 -11.46 8.53
C ARG A 264 -4.91 -12.04 8.77
N GLY A 265 -5.02 -13.32 9.08
CA GLY A 265 -6.30 -13.95 9.35
C GLY A 265 -6.20 -15.46 9.54
N LEU A 266 -7.35 -16.03 9.81
CA LEU A 266 -7.57 -17.44 10.10
C LEU A 266 -8.53 -18.04 9.08
N GLY A 267 -8.55 -19.38 8.97
CA GLY A 267 -9.61 -20.13 8.30
C GLY A 267 -10.56 -20.77 9.33
N TYR A 268 -11.75 -21.10 8.90
CA TYR A 268 -12.74 -21.84 9.70
C TYR A 268 -13.17 -23.09 8.95
N TYR A 269 -13.26 -24.21 9.64
CA TYR A 269 -13.70 -25.48 9.11
C TYR A 269 -14.65 -26.20 10.08
N GLU A 270 -15.79 -26.64 9.57
CA GLU A 270 -16.78 -27.41 10.33
C GLU A 270 -17.27 -28.58 9.48
N PRO A 271 -16.70 -29.79 9.67
CA PRO A 271 -17.01 -30.96 8.83
C PRO A 271 -18.51 -31.26 8.68
N ALA A 272 -19.27 -31.12 9.76
CA ALA A 272 -20.69 -31.40 9.78
C ALA A 272 -21.55 -30.42 8.93
N LYS A 273 -21.03 -29.25 8.61
CA LYS A 273 -21.71 -28.23 7.79
C LYS A 273 -21.32 -28.30 6.31
N VAL A 274 -20.36 -29.16 5.93
CA VAL A 274 -19.99 -29.36 4.53
C VAL A 274 -20.99 -30.24 3.85
N GLU A 275 -21.90 -29.69 3.06
CA GLU A 275 -23.00 -30.44 2.42
C GLU A 275 -22.52 -31.49 1.42
N GLN A 276 -21.45 -31.19 0.69
CA GLN A 276 -20.87 -32.06 -0.34
C GLN A 276 -19.33 -32.10 -0.20
N PRO A 277 -18.79 -32.84 0.79
CA PRO A 277 -17.37 -33.00 0.93
C PRO A 277 -16.75 -33.68 -0.30
N TYR A 278 -15.56 -33.30 -0.67
CA TYR A 278 -14.79 -34.01 -1.69
C TYR A 278 -14.34 -35.37 -1.13
N ALA A 279 -14.34 -36.38 -1.98
CA ALA A 279 -13.85 -37.72 -1.62
C ALA A 279 -12.38 -37.85 -2.04
N PHE A 280 -11.48 -37.87 -1.09
CA PHE A 280 -10.05 -38.02 -1.32
C PHE A 280 -9.59 -39.43 -0.90
N ALA A 281 -8.74 -40.05 -1.73
CA ALA A 281 -8.13 -41.34 -1.40
C ALA A 281 -7.19 -41.21 -0.19
N GLU A 282 -6.53 -40.10 -0.05
CA GLU A 282 -5.63 -39.74 1.03
C GLU A 282 -6.31 -39.82 2.40
N ASP A 283 -7.57 -39.38 2.49
CA ASP A 283 -8.34 -39.43 3.75
C ASP A 283 -8.67 -40.87 4.14
N LEU A 284 -8.93 -41.74 3.15
CA LEU A 284 -9.21 -43.16 3.41
C LEU A 284 -7.94 -43.87 3.94
N ASP A 285 -6.78 -43.60 3.35
CA ASP A 285 -5.50 -44.14 3.80
C ASP A 285 -5.13 -43.59 5.19
N TRP A 286 -5.37 -42.30 5.45
CA TRP A 286 -5.19 -41.68 6.74
C TRP A 286 -6.06 -42.34 7.83
N GLN A 287 -7.34 -42.52 7.60
CA GLN A 287 -8.26 -43.15 8.55
C GLN A 287 -7.89 -44.59 8.87
N GLN A 288 -7.34 -45.34 7.90
CA GLN A 288 -6.85 -46.70 8.12
C GLN A 288 -5.60 -46.73 9.02
N SER A 289 -4.70 -45.78 8.85
CA SER A 289 -3.46 -45.69 9.63
C SER A 289 -3.65 -45.00 10.99
N HIS A 290 -4.70 -44.16 11.12
CA HIS A 290 -5.05 -43.41 12.33
C HIS A 290 -6.51 -43.66 12.70
N PRO A 291 -6.86 -44.86 13.19
CA PRO A 291 -8.24 -45.19 13.53
C PRO A 291 -8.72 -44.25 14.65
N ALA A 292 -9.91 -43.67 14.46
CA ALA A 292 -10.51 -42.77 15.42
C ALA A 292 -10.52 -43.40 16.81
N ALA A 293 -10.07 -42.66 17.81
CA ALA A 293 -10.08 -43.11 19.20
C ALA A 293 -11.55 -43.41 19.60
N PRO A 294 -11.82 -44.58 20.24
CA PRO A 294 -13.16 -44.92 20.67
C PRO A 294 -13.67 -43.84 21.66
N GLY A 295 -14.69 -43.09 21.28
CA GLY A 295 -15.34 -42.13 22.13
C GLY A 295 -14.75 -40.72 22.06
N GLY A 296 -14.55 -40.16 20.87
CA GLY A 296 -14.25 -38.74 20.72
C GLY A 296 -15.27 -37.87 21.45
N ASN A 297 -14.83 -37.10 22.44
CA ASN A 297 -15.65 -36.23 23.32
C ASN A 297 -16.27 -35.03 22.60
N GLY A 298 -16.50 -35.10 21.28
CA GLY A 298 -17.01 -33.96 20.49
C GLY A 298 -16.02 -32.81 20.35
N THR A 299 -14.74 -33.02 20.69
CA THR A 299 -13.64 -32.08 20.40
C THR A 299 -13.41 -32.02 18.90
N CYS A 300 -13.03 -30.84 18.41
CA CYS A 300 -12.77 -30.60 16.98
C CYS A 300 -13.97 -30.78 16.02
N ALA A 301 -15.18 -30.63 16.54
CA ALA A 301 -16.37 -30.56 15.70
C ALA A 301 -16.41 -29.31 14.81
N SER A 302 -15.77 -28.22 15.29
CA SER A 302 -15.49 -27.00 14.54
C SER A 302 -14.03 -26.58 14.80
N ARG A 303 -13.35 -26.11 13.77
CA ARG A 303 -11.89 -25.95 13.77
C ARG A 303 -11.46 -24.58 13.27
N ILE A 304 -10.55 -23.96 13.98
CA ILE A 304 -9.77 -22.82 13.46
C ILE A 304 -8.56 -23.38 12.72
N VAL A 305 -8.42 -22.99 11.48
CA VAL A 305 -7.30 -23.34 10.60
C VAL A 305 -6.33 -22.18 10.56
N MET A 306 -5.07 -22.41 10.87
CA MET A 306 -4.07 -21.36 10.86
C MET A 306 -2.76 -21.82 10.24
N THR A 307 -2.07 -20.89 9.63
CA THR A 307 -0.66 -21.03 9.22
C THR A 307 0.21 -20.18 10.12
N THR A 308 1.44 -20.61 10.35
CA THR A 308 2.38 -19.92 11.24
C THR A 308 3.58 -19.37 10.50
N ILE A 309 4.23 -18.37 11.12
CA ILE A 309 5.48 -17.77 10.60
C ILE A 309 6.68 -18.73 10.67
N ASP A 310 6.56 -19.87 11.35
CA ASP A 310 7.54 -20.97 11.32
C ASP A 310 7.11 -22.12 10.38
N ALA A 311 6.24 -21.82 9.40
CA ALA A 311 5.82 -22.71 8.32
C ALA A 311 5.12 -23.98 8.77
N ARG A 312 4.18 -23.89 9.72
CA ARG A 312 3.26 -24.99 10.08
C ARG A 312 1.84 -24.65 9.65
N LEU A 313 1.05 -25.67 9.30
CA LEU A 313 -0.40 -25.60 9.18
C LEU A 313 -1.01 -26.30 10.39
N LEU A 314 -1.84 -25.60 11.16
CA LEU A 314 -2.40 -26.10 12.41
C LEU A 314 -3.95 -26.12 12.34
N GLN A 315 -4.55 -27.06 13.06
CA GLN A 315 -5.97 -27.02 13.37
C GLN A 315 -6.22 -27.01 14.88
N ILE A 316 -7.09 -26.12 15.32
CA ILE A 316 -7.40 -25.84 16.72
C ILE A 316 -8.91 -25.98 16.91
N ASP A 317 -9.34 -26.68 17.95
CA ASP A 317 -10.76 -26.76 18.33
C ASP A 317 -11.30 -25.35 18.62
N ALA A 318 -12.32 -24.94 17.88
CA ALA A 318 -12.87 -23.59 17.97
C ALA A 318 -13.55 -23.29 19.33
N LYS A 319 -13.92 -24.31 20.10
CA LYS A 319 -14.56 -24.17 21.41
C LYS A 319 -13.56 -24.14 22.56
N THR A 320 -12.50 -24.95 22.48
CA THR A 320 -11.59 -25.18 23.63
C THR A 320 -10.22 -24.55 23.45
N GLY A 321 -9.80 -24.29 22.19
CA GLY A 321 -8.46 -23.79 21.89
C GLY A 321 -7.37 -24.88 21.93
N GLU A 322 -7.74 -26.16 22.01
CA GLU A 322 -6.82 -27.28 21.98
C GLU A 322 -6.51 -27.70 20.54
N LEU A 323 -5.32 -28.28 20.31
CA LEU A 323 -4.98 -28.82 18.98
C LEU A 323 -5.87 -30.01 18.62
N CYS A 324 -6.28 -30.09 17.37
CA CYS A 324 -7.00 -31.23 16.80
C CYS A 324 -6.04 -32.35 16.44
N GLU A 325 -5.78 -33.25 17.39
CA GLU A 325 -4.74 -34.31 17.27
C GLU A 325 -4.97 -35.27 16.07
N ASP A 326 -6.19 -35.30 15.55
CA ASP A 326 -6.58 -36.10 14.36
C ASP A 326 -6.17 -35.45 13.03
N PHE A 327 -5.52 -34.28 13.06
CA PHE A 327 -5.05 -33.56 11.89
C PHE A 327 -3.52 -33.62 11.81
N GLY A 328 -2.98 -34.05 10.68
CA GLY A 328 -1.53 -34.16 10.44
C GLY A 328 -0.82 -34.97 11.52
N GLN A 329 0.29 -34.46 12.02
CA GLN A 329 0.99 -35.04 13.16
C GLN A 329 0.66 -34.24 14.43
N ASN A 330 -0.24 -34.77 15.26
CA ASN A 330 -0.67 -34.14 16.52
C ASN A 330 -1.19 -32.69 16.32
N GLY A 331 -2.06 -32.47 15.34
CA GLY A 331 -2.68 -31.19 15.06
C GLY A 331 -1.90 -30.28 14.11
N ALA A 332 -0.81 -30.76 13.52
CA ALA A 332 0.09 -29.96 12.70
C ALA A 332 0.58 -30.66 11.42
N VAL A 333 0.77 -29.88 10.35
CA VAL A 333 1.48 -30.27 9.13
C VAL A 333 2.70 -29.37 8.97
N ASP A 334 3.87 -29.96 8.70
CA ASP A 334 5.10 -29.24 8.38
C ASP A 334 5.08 -28.80 6.91
N LEU A 335 5.03 -27.50 6.69
CA LEU A 335 4.99 -26.91 5.34
C LEU A 335 6.35 -26.74 4.69
N THR A 336 7.45 -27.08 5.37
CA THR A 336 8.80 -27.06 4.80
C THR A 336 9.10 -28.31 3.99
N VAL A 337 8.28 -29.36 4.11
CA VAL A 337 8.43 -30.60 3.37
C VAL A 337 8.35 -30.34 1.86
N GLY A 338 9.36 -30.82 1.12
CA GLY A 338 9.49 -30.62 -0.33
C GLY A 338 10.05 -29.26 -0.76
N MET A 339 10.26 -28.31 0.17
CA MET A 339 10.73 -26.96 -0.16
C MET A 339 12.25 -26.86 -0.37
N GLY A 340 13.01 -27.92 -0.05
CA GLY A 340 14.48 -27.87 -0.04
C GLY A 340 15.00 -27.01 1.12
N LYS A 341 16.09 -26.29 0.89
CA LYS A 341 16.65 -25.41 1.91
C LYS A 341 15.76 -24.16 2.09
N VAL A 342 15.28 -23.94 3.31
CA VAL A 342 14.44 -22.80 3.69
C VAL A 342 14.98 -21.98 4.86
N ASP A 343 15.95 -22.50 5.62
CA ASP A 343 16.61 -21.84 6.75
C ASP A 343 17.98 -21.31 6.32
N TYR A 344 18.23 -20.02 6.53
CA TYR A 344 19.46 -19.34 6.20
C TYR A 344 19.87 -18.47 7.39
N ASP A 345 20.95 -18.86 8.09
CA ASP A 345 21.49 -18.14 9.24
C ASP A 345 20.46 -17.89 10.38
N ASN A 346 19.64 -18.89 10.67
CA ASN A 346 18.52 -18.87 11.61
C ASN A 346 17.37 -17.92 11.18
N VAL A 347 17.28 -17.55 9.91
CA VAL A 347 16.15 -16.87 9.31
C VAL A 347 15.44 -17.82 8.36
N LEU A 348 14.14 -18.02 8.57
CA LEU A 348 13.32 -18.82 7.67
C LEU A 348 12.91 -17.96 6.47
N TRP A 349 13.31 -18.39 5.27
CA TRP A 349 12.99 -17.66 4.02
C TRP A 349 11.66 -18.10 3.39
N TYR A 350 10.96 -19.03 3.99
CA TYR A 350 9.61 -19.44 3.60
C TYR A 350 8.71 -19.46 4.82
N TYR A 351 7.61 -18.75 4.79
CA TYR A 351 6.62 -18.71 5.86
C TYR A 351 5.27 -18.17 5.34
N LEU A 352 4.27 -18.11 6.20
CA LEU A 352 2.92 -17.74 5.82
C LEU A 352 2.41 -16.59 6.69
N THR A 353 1.84 -15.59 6.05
CA THR A 353 1.28 -14.41 6.73
C THR A 353 -0.22 -14.23 6.45
N SER A 354 -0.72 -14.80 5.35
CA SER A 354 -2.12 -14.68 4.93
C SER A 354 -2.98 -15.82 5.43
N ALA A 355 -4.28 -15.57 5.53
CA ALA A 355 -5.24 -16.57 5.95
C ALA A 355 -5.27 -17.77 4.98
N PRO A 356 -5.29 -19.01 5.48
CA PRO A 356 -5.51 -20.18 4.65
C PRO A 356 -6.90 -20.13 4.02
N THR A 357 -7.03 -20.60 2.78
CA THR A 357 -8.30 -20.65 2.07
C THR A 357 -8.94 -22.02 2.27
N VAL A 358 -10.06 -22.07 2.96
CA VAL A 358 -10.81 -23.31 3.21
C VAL A 358 -11.94 -23.43 2.19
N VAL A 359 -11.93 -24.53 1.42
CA VAL A 359 -12.92 -24.85 0.39
C VAL A 359 -13.49 -26.22 0.69
N ARG A 360 -14.71 -26.30 1.24
CA ARG A 360 -15.30 -27.53 1.75
C ARG A 360 -14.35 -28.23 2.74
N ASN A 361 -13.90 -29.45 2.47
CA ASN A 361 -12.92 -30.20 3.26
C ASN A 361 -11.49 -30.11 2.71
N MET A 362 -11.14 -29.01 2.04
CA MET A 362 -9.80 -28.77 1.51
C MET A 362 -9.25 -27.44 2.02
N ILE A 363 -7.95 -27.39 2.31
CA ILE A 363 -7.22 -26.18 2.68
C ILE A 363 -6.20 -25.87 1.59
N ILE A 364 -6.36 -24.72 0.90
CA ILE A 364 -5.44 -24.26 -0.13
C ILE A 364 -4.55 -23.17 0.47
N ILE A 365 -3.25 -23.30 0.30
CA ILE A 365 -2.26 -22.35 0.80
C ILE A 365 -1.25 -21.96 -0.28
N GLY A 366 -0.92 -20.69 -0.30
CA GLY A 366 0.30 -20.18 -0.91
C GLY A 366 1.42 -20.10 0.12
N GLY A 367 2.37 -19.21 -0.11
CA GLY A 367 3.44 -18.93 0.84
C GLY A 367 4.06 -17.59 0.54
N TRP A 368 4.75 -17.02 1.51
CA TRP A 368 5.61 -15.88 1.30
C TRP A 368 7.06 -16.35 1.33
N THR A 369 7.86 -15.88 0.39
CA THR A 369 9.30 -16.08 0.37
C THR A 369 10.00 -14.80 0.76
N PHE A 370 11.15 -14.89 1.43
CA PHE A 370 11.91 -13.70 1.82
C PHE A 370 12.64 -13.14 0.60
N ASP A 371 11.95 -12.29 -0.13
CA ASP A 371 12.27 -11.79 -1.45
C ASP A 371 13.53 -10.91 -1.54
N GLY A 372 14.06 -10.76 -2.75
CA GLY A 372 15.20 -9.91 -3.06
C GLY A 372 16.55 -10.44 -2.56
N ARG A 373 16.64 -11.68 -2.08
CA ARG A 373 17.88 -12.24 -1.52
C ARG A 373 18.73 -12.94 -2.55
N SER A 374 18.13 -13.77 -3.40
CA SER A 374 18.85 -14.67 -4.28
C SER A 374 18.01 -15.15 -5.45
N VAL A 375 18.65 -15.60 -6.52
CA VAL A 375 18.00 -16.39 -7.57
C VAL A 375 17.70 -17.83 -7.12
N ASP A 376 18.02 -18.21 -5.89
CA ASP A 376 17.78 -19.53 -5.30
C ASP A 376 16.95 -19.43 -4.01
N GLU A 377 15.92 -18.60 -4.01
CA GLU A 377 14.95 -18.51 -2.92
C GLU A 377 14.00 -19.71 -2.88
N PRO A 378 13.31 -19.97 -1.76
CA PRO A 378 12.33 -21.04 -1.68
C PRO A 378 11.25 -20.93 -2.76
N SER A 379 10.55 -22.03 -3.02
CA SER A 379 9.49 -22.13 -4.01
C SER A 379 8.24 -21.34 -3.60
N GLY A 380 7.58 -20.72 -4.57
CA GLY A 380 6.22 -20.19 -4.45
C GLY A 380 5.12 -21.23 -4.72
N VAL A 381 5.40 -22.52 -4.60
CA VAL A 381 4.48 -23.61 -4.86
C VAL A 381 3.14 -23.43 -4.10
N ILE A 382 2.03 -23.67 -4.78
CA ILE A 382 0.70 -23.69 -4.18
C ILE A 382 0.34 -25.13 -3.84
N ARG A 383 -0.18 -25.36 -2.63
CA ARG A 383 -0.50 -26.69 -2.14
C ARG A 383 -1.90 -26.75 -1.55
N ALA A 384 -2.58 -27.87 -1.74
CA ALA A 384 -3.83 -28.18 -1.08
C ALA A 384 -3.67 -29.38 -0.17
N PHE A 385 -4.28 -29.27 1.00
CA PHE A 385 -4.28 -30.30 2.03
C PHE A 385 -5.71 -30.67 2.37
N SER A 386 -5.97 -31.93 2.72
CA SER A 386 -7.25 -32.30 3.30
C SER A 386 -7.46 -31.57 4.64
N ALA A 387 -8.64 -30.99 4.82
CA ALA A 387 -9.02 -30.39 6.09
C ALA A 387 -9.42 -31.46 7.13
N ASP A 388 -9.67 -32.68 6.69
CA ASP A 388 -10.03 -33.80 7.57
C ASP A 388 -8.76 -34.48 8.13
N SER A 389 -7.75 -34.73 7.28
CA SER A 389 -6.55 -35.51 7.64
C SER A 389 -5.24 -34.71 7.71
N GLY A 390 -5.14 -33.62 7.00
CA GLY A 390 -3.88 -32.88 6.79
C GLY A 390 -3.00 -33.44 5.69
N GLU A 391 -3.44 -34.49 4.97
CA GLU A 391 -2.70 -35.08 3.88
C GLU A 391 -2.61 -34.14 2.67
N LEU A 392 -1.46 -34.16 1.96
CA LEU A 392 -1.25 -33.37 0.75
C LEU A 392 -2.06 -33.93 -0.42
N LEU A 393 -3.05 -33.18 -0.90
CA LEU A 393 -3.93 -33.56 -1.99
C LEU A 393 -3.31 -33.29 -3.35
N TRP A 394 -2.80 -32.08 -3.53
CA TRP A 394 -2.10 -31.70 -4.75
C TRP A 394 -1.11 -30.54 -4.50
N ALA A 395 -0.15 -30.42 -5.40
CA ALA A 395 0.76 -29.28 -5.52
C ALA A 395 0.72 -28.73 -6.94
N TRP A 396 0.86 -27.41 -7.06
CA TRP A 396 1.07 -26.72 -8.33
C TRP A 396 2.42 -26.02 -8.30
N ASP A 397 3.41 -26.65 -8.92
CA ASP A 397 4.75 -26.10 -9.12
C ASP A 397 4.81 -25.45 -10.50
N MET A 398 4.99 -24.14 -10.56
CA MET A 398 4.99 -23.35 -11.79
C MET A 398 6.15 -23.70 -12.72
N GLY A 399 7.29 -24.09 -12.18
CA GLY A 399 8.48 -24.45 -12.96
C GLY A 399 8.54 -25.94 -13.36
N GLN A 400 7.85 -26.80 -12.61
CA GLN A 400 7.79 -28.26 -12.83
C GLN A 400 6.34 -28.74 -12.70
N PRO A 401 5.45 -28.41 -13.66
CA PRO A 401 4.01 -28.69 -13.56
C PRO A 401 3.66 -30.19 -13.52
N GLU A 402 4.61 -31.07 -13.82
CA GLU A 402 4.48 -32.51 -13.65
C GLU A 402 4.57 -32.94 -12.18
N ILE A 403 5.14 -32.14 -11.30
CA ILE A 403 5.15 -32.39 -9.85
C ILE A 403 3.79 -31.97 -9.29
N THR A 404 2.95 -32.95 -9.08
CA THR A 404 1.54 -32.73 -8.65
C THR A 404 1.31 -32.99 -7.18
N LYS A 405 2.32 -33.51 -6.48
CA LYS A 405 2.39 -33.74 -5.03
C LYS A 405 3.80 -33.38 -4.54
N LEU A 406 4.41 -34.22 -3.71
CA LEU A 406 5.80 -34.00 -3.28
C LEU A 406 6.77 -34.24 -4.43
N PRO A 407 7.87 -33.46 -4.49
CA PRO A 407 8.97 -33.74 -5.40
C PRO A 407 9.61 -35.11 -5.09
N PRO A 408 10.37 -35.68 -6.03
CA PRO A 408 11.12 -36.91 -5.78
C PRO A 408 12.04 -36.82 -4.56
N GLU A 409 12.34 -37.95 -3.94
CA GLU A 409 13.25 -38.04 -2.79
C GLU A 409 14.59 -37.32 -3.08
N GLY A 410 14.99 -36.41 -2.19
CA GLY A 410 16.20 -35.57 -2.35
C GLY A 410 16.04 -34.38 -3.30
N GLY A 411 14.88 -34.22 -3.94
CA GLY A 411 14.52 -33.05 -4.75
C GLY A 411 13.78 -31.97 -3.97
N SER A 412 13.47 -30.89 -4.65
CA SER A 412 12.62 -29.81 -4.13
C SER A 412 11.70 -29.28 -5.23
N TYR A 413 10.66 -28.56 -4.85
CA TYR A 413 9.91 -27.72 -5.76
C TYR A 413 10.81 -26.68 -6.43
N SER A 414 10.38 -26.14 -7.57
CA SER A 414 11.10 -25.11 -8.33
C SER A 414 11.35 -23.88 -7.48
N ARG A 415 12.59 -23.44 -7.44
CA ARG A 415 13.03 -22.34 -6.58
C ARG A 415 12.84 -20.99 -7.29
N SER A 416 12.74 -19.90 -6.51
CA SER A 416 12.56 -18.51 -6.97
C SER A 416 11.43 -18.35 -7.98
N THR A 417 10.33 -19.08 -7.77
CA THR A 417 9.11 -18.90 -8.56
C THR A 417 8.23 -17.81 -7.96
N PRO A 418 7.32 -17.20 -8.75
CA PRO A 418 6.27 -16.37 -8.20
C PRO A 418 5.56 -17.07 -7.03
N ASN A 419 5.16 -16.31 -6.03
CA ASN A 419 4.47 -16.83 -4.85
C ASN A 419 3.08 -16.25 -4.70
N VAL A 420 2.27 -16.78 -3.79
CA VAL A 420 0.96 -16.25 -3.43
C VAL A 420 0.96 -15.91 -1.95
N TRP A 421 1.35 -14.68 -1.64
CA TRP A 421 1.41 -14.18 -0.27
C TRP A 421 0.14 -13.44 0.19
N SER A 422 -0.81 -13.26 -0.73
CA SER A 422 -2.17 -12.77 -0.45
C SER A 422 -3.16 -13.94 -0.39
N THR A 423 -4.40 -13.66 0.03
CA THR A 423 -5.44 -14.70 0.14
C THR A 423 -6.14 -14.90 -1.21
N PRO A 424 -6.27 -16.12 -1.73
CA PRO A 424 -7.09 -16.42 -2.90
C PRO A 424 -8.58 -16.17 -2.68
N ALA A 425 -9.35 -16.04 -3.78
CA ALA A 425 -10.79 -16.20 -3.81
C ALA A 425 -11.16 -17.47 -4.60
N PHE A 426 -12.37 -17.99 -4.42
CA PHE A 426 -12.78 -19.18 -5.14
C PHE A 426 -14.27 -19.19 -5.49
N ASP A 427 -14.60 -19.95 -6.54
CA ASP A 427 -15.97 -20.18 -7.03
C ASP A 427 -16.21 -21.69 -7.09
N GLU A 428 -17.04 -22.19 -6.19
CA GLU A 428 -17.34 -23.62 -6.10
C GLU A 428 -18.19 -24.13 -7.27
N GLU A 429 -19.03 -23.28 -7.88
CA GLU A 429 -19.87 -23.68 -9.01
C GLU A 429 -19.01 -23.88 -10.27
N LEU A 430 -18.02 -23.03 -10.47
CA LEU A 430 -17.05 -23.16 -11.55
C LEU A 430 -15.92 -24.13 -11.23
N GLY A 431 -15.76 -24.50 -9.96
CA GLY A 431 -14.65 -25.34 -9.48
C GLY A 431 -13.28 -24.69 -9.60
N LEU A 432 -13.19 -23.35 -9.45
CA LEU A 432 -11.98 -22.59 -9.68
C LEU A 432 -11.56 -21.80 -8.43
N VAL A 433 -10.24 -21.82 -8.16
CA VAL A 433 -9.59 -20.94 -7.20
C VAL A 433 -8.73 -19.94 -7.96
N TYR A 434 -8.80 -18.67 -7.57
CA TYR A 434 -8.12 -17.55 -8.23
C TYR A 434 -6.99 -17.04 -7.35
N LEU A 435 -5.78 -17.16 -7.87
CA LEU A 435 -4.53 -16.87 -7.17
C LEU A 435 -3.99 -15.51 -7.63
N PRO A 436 -3.79 -14.55 -6.72
CA PRO A 436 -3.07 -13.32 -7.02
C PRO A 436 -1.57 -13.59 -6.82
N THR A 437 -0.82 -13.78 -7.91
CA THR A 437 0.60 -14.10 -7.81
C THR A 437 1.46 -12.85 -7.64
N GLY A 438 2.49 -12.95 -6.83
CA GLY A 438 3.53 -11.94 -6.69
C GLY A 438 4.51 -11.95 -7.86
N ASN A 439 5.48 -11.06 -7.78
CA ASN A 439 6.59 -10.99 -8.73
C ASN A 439 7.50 -12.21 -8.61
N GLN A 440 8.19 -12.55 -9.68
CA GLN A 440 9.23 -13.58 -9.65
C GLN A 440 10.52 -13.03 -9.06
N GLN A 441 11.12 -13.77 -8.13
CA GLN A 441 12.30 -13.35 -7.39
C GLN A 441 13.61 -13.47 -8.21
N PRO A 442 14.59 -12.56 -7.98
CA PRO A 442 14.49 -11.29 -7.26
C PRO A 442 13.73 -10.21 -8.06
N ASP A 443 13.10 -9.25 -7.37
CA ASP A 443 12.09 -8.35 -7.93
C ASP A 443 12.58 -7.36 -8.99
N PHE A 444 13.82 -6.86 -8.87
CA PHE A 444 14.26 -5.67 -9.61
C PHE A 444 15.24 -5.94 -10.76
N TRP A 445 15.46 -7.22 -11.05
CA TRP A 445 16.24 -7.66 -12.20
C TRP A 445 15.84 -9.09 -12.60
N GLY A 446 15.39 -9.26 -13.84
CA GLY A 446 14.74 -10.47 -14.32
C GLY A 446 15.46 -11.23 -15.43
N GLY A 447 16.70 -10.83 -15.81
CA GLY A 447 17.40 -11.41 -16.96
C GLY A 447 17.70 -12.91 -16.87
N HIS A 448 17.53 -13.54 -15.70
CA HIS A 448 17.71 -14.98 -15.47
C HIS A 448 16.41 -15.79 -15.53
N ARG A 449 15.23 -15.12 -15.52
CA ARG A 449 13.95 -15.79 -15.31
C ARG A 449 13.53 -16.64 -16.50
N PRO A 450 13.17 -17.93 -16.30
CA PRO A 450 12.68 -18.77 -17.37
C PRO A 450 11.24 -18.41 -17.77
N GLU A 451 10.93 -18.51 -19.06
CA GLU A 451 9.61 -18.19 -19.61
C GLU A 451 8.47 -19.00 -18.96
N THR A 452 8.74 -20.23 -18.51
CA THR A 452 7.76 -21.12 -17.88
C THR A 452 7.20 -20.57 -16.58
N THR A 453 8.02 -19.85 -15.80
CA THR A 453 7.60 -19.23 -14.54
C THR A 453 7.25 -17.75 -14.72
N GLU A 454 7.95 -17.07 -15.63
CA GLU A 454 7.76 -15.65 -15.93
C GLU A 454 6.31 -15.30 -16.30
N LYS A 455 5.62 -16.16 -17.06
CA LYS A 455 4.21 -15.96 -17.43
C LYS A 455 3.24 -15.91 -16.24
N HIS A 456 3.67 -16.39 -15.07
CA HIS A 456 2.87 -16.40 -13.84
C HIS A 456 3.25 -15.28 -12.87
N SER A 457 4.27 -14.47 -13.22
CA SER A 457 4.70 -13.32 -12.43
C SER A 457 3.67 -12.20 -12.54
N SER A 458 3.28 -11.61 -11.41
CA SER A 458 2.33 -10.49 -11.31
C SER A 458 1.05 -10.75 -12.12
N ALA A 459 0.45 -11.92 -11.91
CA ALA A 459 -0.66 -12.46 -12.68
C ALA A 459 -1.83 -12.93 -11.80
N VAL A 460 -3.03 -12.97 -12.38
CA VAL A 460 -4.15 -13.74 -11.83
C VAL A 460 -4.11 -15.12 -12.46
N VAL A 461 -4.01 -16.15 -11.65
CA VAL A 461 -4.00 -17.54 -12.12
C VAL A 461 -5.20 -18.27 -11.58
N ALA A 462 -5.98 -18.91 -12.45
CA ALA A 462 -7.07 -19.78 -12.04
C ALA A 462 -6.64 -21.24 -12.09
N LEU A 463 -6.79 -21.93 -10.97
CA LEU A 463 -6.58 -23.36 -10.88
C LEU A 463 -7.92 -24.08 -10.67
N ASP A 464 -8.00 -25.29 -11.21
CA ASP A 464 -9.04 -26.24 -10.86
C ASP A 464 -8.89 -26.65 -9.38
N ILE A 465 -9.92 -26.49 -8.58
CA ILE A 465 -9.87 -26.70 -7.13
C ILE A 465 -9.46 -28.14 -6.79
N LEU A 466 -10.02 -29.15 -7.51
CA LEU A 466 -9.80 -30.56 -7.18
C LEU A 466 -8.41 -31.07 -7.59
N THR A 467 -7.87 -30.53 -8.65
CA THR A 467 -6.65 -31.08 -9.27
C THR A 467 -5.44 -30.18 -9.15
N GLY A 468 -5.62 -28.91 -8.78
CA GLY A 468 -4.57 -27.91 -8.77
C GLY A 468 -4.03 -27.59 -10.17
N ARG A 469 -4.75 -27.93 -11.25
CA ARG A 469 -4.31 -27.67 -12.62
C ARG A 469 -4.72 -26.29 -13.10
N GLU A 470 -3.76 -25.61 -13.75
CA GLU A 470 -3.99 -24.31 -14.38
C GLU A 470 -5.11 -24.40 -15.43
N ARG A 471 -6.08 -23.49 -15.34
CA ARG A 471 -7.16 -23.33 -16.29
C ARG A 471 -6.94 -22.12 -17.18
N TRP A 472 -6.49 -21.02 -16.59
CA TRP A 472 -6.09 -19.81 -17.30
C TRP A 472 -5.18 -18.93 -16.46
N THR A 473 -4.42 -18.07 -17.12
CA THR A 473 -3.56 -17.05 -16.50
C THR A 473 -3.75 -15.72 -17.21
N TYR A 474 -3.84 -14.64 -16.44
CA TYR A 474 -3.88 -13.27 -16.94
C TYR A 474 -2.81 -12.43 -16.25
N GLN A 475 -1.81 -12.02 -17.01
CA GLN A 475 -0.68 -11.24 -16.51
C GLN A 475 -1.03 -9.75 -16.51
N THR A 476 -0.84 -9.06 -15.37
CA THR A 476 -1.12 -7.62 -15.22
C THR A 476 0.10 -6.76 -15.45
N VAL A 477 1.30 -7.34 -15.37
CA VAL A 477 2.59 -6.73 -15.70
C VAL A 477 3.44 -7.74 -16.43
N HIS A 478 3.87 -7.41 -17.65
CA HIS A 478 4.79 -8.25 -18.42
C HIS A 478 6.22 -7.99 -17.97
N HIS A 479 6.96 -9.05 -17.64
CA HIS A 479 8.34 -8.99 -17.15
C HIS A 479 8.51 -7.94 -16.04
N ASP A 480 7.87 -8.22 -14.92
CA ASP A 480 7.85 -7.30 -13.79
C ASP A 480 9.24 -7.18 -13.13
N ILE A 481 9.86 -6.03 -13.25
CA ILE A 481 11.12 -5.64 -12.59
C ILE A 481 10.93 -4.39 -11.71
N TRP A 482 9.70 -4.14 -11.27
CA TRP A 482 9.32 -2.99 -10.44
C TRP A 482 8.71 -3.40 -9.10
N ASP A 483 8.58 -4.70 -8.83
CA ASP A 483 7.86 -5.26 -7.69
C ASP A 483 6.37 -4.82 -7.69
N TYR A 484 5.72 -5.00 -8.85
CA TYR A 484 4.29 -4.71 -9.02
C TYR A 484 3.39 -5.93 -8.81
N ASP A 485 3.71 -6.73 -7.79
CA ASP A 485 2.92 -7.86 -7.29
C ASP A 485 1.42 -7.66 -7.40
N ILE A 486 0.67 -8.75 -7.56
CA ILE A 486 -0.74 -8.73 -7.20
C ILE A 486 -0.87 -9.02 -5.70
N ALA A 487 -0.91 -7.95 -4.91
CA ALA A 487 -1.02 -8.01 -3.46
C ALA A 487 -2.45 -8.18 -2.95
N ALA A 488 -3.45 -7.78 -3.77
CA ALA A 488 -4.85 -7.74 -3.36
C ALA A 488 -5.55 -9.08 -3.60
N GLN A 489 -6.36 -9.54 -2.64
CA GLN A 489 -7.29 -10.65 -2.85
C GLN A 489 -8.21 -10.35 -4.03
N PRO A 490 -8.39 -11.25 -5.00
CA PRO A 490 -9.42 -11.12 -6.03
C PRO A 490 -10.80 -10.99 -5.38
N ALA A 491 -11.68 -10.15 -5.93
CA ALA A 491 -13.06 -10.07 -5.49
C ALA A 491 -14.00 -10.53 -6.62
N LEU A 492 -14.91 -11.43 -6.31
CA LEU A 492 -15.82 -11.99 -7.31
C LEU A 492 -17.16 -11.26 -7.24
N TYR A 493 -17.68 -10.88 -8.41
CA TYR A 493 -18.97 -10.21 -8.52
C TYR A 493 -19.69 -10.64 -9.79
N ASP A 494 -20.99 -10.90 -9.67
CA ASP A 494 -21.85 -11.26 -10.80
C ASP A 494 -22.47 -10.00 -11.39
N ILE A 495 -21.92 -9.54 -12.54
CA ILE A 495 -22.40 -8.33 -13.21
C ILE A 495 -23.72 -8.65 -13.93
N PRO A 496 -24.82 -7.93 -13.62
CA PRO A 496 -26.08 -8.07 -14.35
C PRO A 496 -25.91 -7.79 -15.85
N ASP A 497 -26.40 -8.69 -16.72
CA ASP A 497 -26.30 -8.55 -18.18
C ASP A 497 -27.41 -7.69 -18.79
N GLY A 498 -28.31 -7.18 -17.95
CA GLY A 498 -29.48 -6.40 -18.37
C GLY A 498 -30.59 -7.21 -19.08
N LYS A 499 -30.44 -8.55 -19.18
CA LYS A 499 -31.38 -9.47 -19.81
C LYS A 499 -31.94 -10.52 -18.87
N GLY A 500 -31.63 -10.38 -17.59
CA GLY A 500 -32.04 -11.31 -16.52
C GLY A 500 -31.00 -12.39 -16.21
N GLY A 501 -29.83 -12.36 -16.84
CA GLY A 501 -28.68 -13.19 -16.55
C GLY A 501 -27.56 -12.36 -15.89
N VAL A 502 -26.43 -13.02 -15.62
CA VAL A 502 -25.24 -12.42 -15.05
C VAL A 502 -23.99 -12.83 -15.83
N THR A 503 -22.98 -11.99 -15.79
CA THR A 503 -21.61 -12.32 -16.24
C THR A 503 -20.75 -12.52 -15.00
N PRO A 504 -20.22 -13.72 -14.77
CA PRO A 504 -19.36 -13.99 -13.64
C PRO A 504 -18.03 -13.21 -13.81
N ALA A 505 -17.82 -12.18 -13.00
CA ALA A 505 -16.65 -11.34 -13.07
C ALA A 505 -15.69 -11.54 -11.89
N LEU A 506 -14.43 -11.27 -12.15
CA LEU A 506 -13.35 -11.14 -11.17
C LEU A 506 -12.79 -9.74 -11.24
N VAL A 507 -12.75 -9.05 -10.12
CA VAL A 507 -12.15 -7.73 -9.97
C VAL A 507 -10.78 -7.90 -9.35
N GLN A 508 -9.73 -7.49 -10.07
CA GLN A 508 -8.36 -7.51 -9.58
C GLN A 508 -7.78 -6.11 -9.45
N LEU A 509 -7.40 -5.77 -8.25
CA LEU A 509 -6.64 -4.56 -7.93
C LEU A 509 -5.14 -4.82 -8.02
N THR A 510 -4.37 -3.87 -8.53
CA THR A 510 -2.92 -4.03 -8.72
C THR A 510 -2.12 -2.92 -8.03
N LYS A 511 -0.85 -3.18 -7.69
CA LYS A 511 0.09 -2.17 -7.18
C LYS A 511 0.20 -0.93 -8.08
N ARG A 512 -0.13 -1.07 -9.36
CA ARG A 512 -0.16 0.04 -10.33
C ARG A 512 -1.33 1.01 -10.17
N GLY A 513 -2.25 0.77 -9.23
CA GLY A 513 -3.48 1.56 -9.11
C GLY A 513 -4.50 1.28 -10.22
N GLN A 514 -4.35 0.17 -10.96
CA GLN A 514 -5.25 -0.26 -12.03
C GLN A 514 -6.22 -1.33 -11.55
N ILE A 515 -7.42 -1.31 -12.08
CA ILE A 515 -8.50 -2.26 -11.77
C ILE A 515 -8.73 -3.10 -13.01
N PHE A 516 -8.40 -4.39 -12.98
CA PHE A 516 -8.74 -5.31 -14.05
C PHE A 516 -10.06 -6.00 -13.75
N LEU A 517 -10.95 -6.03 -14.72
CA LEU A 517 -12.25 -6.70 -14.66
C LEU A 517 -12.24 -7.84 -15.67
N LEU A 518 -12.20 -9.08 -15.17
CA LEU A 518 -12.02 -10.29 -15.97
C LEU A 518 -13.26 -11.18 -15.89
N ASP A 519 -13.54 -11.93 -16.96
CA ASP A 519 -14.47 -13.07 -16.91
C ASP A 519 -13.78 -14.19 -16.12
N ARG A 520 -14.34 -14.58 -14.98
CA ARG A 520 -13.69 -15.54 -14.09
C ARG A 520 -13.70 -16.98 -14.60
N ARG A 521 -14.41 -17.26 -15.72
CA ARG A 521 -14.43 -18.57 -16.36
C ARG A 521 -13.20 -18.84 -17.21
N ASP A 522 -12.66 -17.81 -17.87
CA ASP A 522 -11.59 -17.95 -18.88
C ASP A 522 -10.51 -16.86 -18.84
N GLY A 523 -10.58 -15.92 -17.89
CA GLY A 523 -9.61 -14.85 -17.70
C GLY A 523 -9.71 -13.71 -18.74
N ARG A 524 -10.68 -13.72 -19.63
CA ARG A 524 -10.84 -12.70 -20.66
C ARG A 524 -11.26 -11.35 -20.04
N PRO A 525 -10.63 -10.22 -20.42
CA PRO A 525 -11.06 -8.91 -19.99
C PRO A 525 -12.53 -8.61 -20.35
N LEU A 526 -13.32 -8.18 -19.35
CA LEU A 526 -14.68 -7.67 -19.53
C LEU A 526 -14.71 -6.16 -19.72
N ALA A 527 -13.66 -5.45 -19.26
CA ALA A 527 -13.40 -4.06 -19.54
C ALA A 527 -12.25 -3.93 -20.53
N GLU A 528 -12.24 -2.86 -21.32
CA GLU A 528 -11.19 -2.63 -22.32
C GLU A 528 -9.80 -2.55 -21.68
N VAL A 529 -8.84 -3.27 -22.28
CA VAL A 529 -7.43 -3.24 -21.93
C VAL A 529 -6.63 -2.89 -23.18
N GLU A 530 -5.73 -1.92 -23.05
CA GLU A 530 -4.82 -1.50 -24.12
C GLU A 530 -3.38 -1.88 -23.80
N GLU A 531 -2.68 -2.45 -24.76
CA GLU A 531 -1.24 -2.62 -24.71
C GLU A 531 -0.56 -1.31 -25.12
N ARG A 532 0.14 -0.66 -24.17
CA ARG A 532 0.81 0.63 -24.42
C ARG A 532 2.33 0.48 -24.40
N PRO A 533 3.05 1.14 -25.32
CA PRO A 533 4.51 1.17 -25.32
C PRO A 533 5.06 1.74 -24.02
N VAL A 534 6.18 1.19 -23.55
CA VAL A 534 6.87 1.63 -22.33
C VAL A 534 8.34 1.94 -22.63
N PRO A 535 9.04 2.70 -21.75
CA PRO A 535 10.46 2.98 -21.88
C PRO A 535 11.28 1.69 -22.04
N GLN A 536 12.26 1.71 -22.95
CA GLN A 536 13.04 0.52 -23.33
C GLN A 536 14.49 0.55 -22.79
N THR A 537 14.84 1.56 -21.99
CA THR A 537 16.15 1.66 -21.34
C THR A 537 16.16 0.74 -20.13
N VAL A 538 17.09 -0.20 -20.04
CA VAL A 538 17.16 -1.22 -18.99
C VAL A 538 18.61 -1.46 -18.57
N ALA A 539 18.83 -2.01 -17.37
CA ALA A 539 20.13 -2.42 -16.88
C ALA A 539 20.75 -3.55 -17.70
N ALA A 540 22.08 -3.68 -17.66
CA ALA A 540 22.80 -4.68 -18.43
C ALA A 540 22.36 -6.12 -18.09
N GLY A 541 22.11 -6.92 -19.13
CA GLY A 541 21.72 -8.32 -18.99
C GLY A 541 20.25 -8.57 -18.74
N ASP A 542 19.44 -7.52 -18.62
CA ASP A 542 17.99 -7.60 -18.49
C ASP A 542 17.27 -7.12 -19.76
N TRP A 543 15.94 -7.18 -19.77
CA TRP A 543 15.09 -6.72 -20.86
C TRP A 543 13.80 -6.08 -20.31
N VAL A 544 13.05 -5.42 -21.15
CA VAL A 544 11.72 -4.87 -20.83
C VAL A 544 10.75 -5.32 -21.91
N ALA A 545 9.51 -5.63 -21.51
CA ALA A 545 8.44 -5.87 -22.46
C ALA A 545 8.21 -4.62 -23.33
N LYS A 546 7.87 -4.82 -24.61
CA LYS A 546 7.64 -3.71 -25.53
C LYS A 546 6.44 -2.86 -25.14
N THR A 547 5.44 -3.52 -24.57
CA THR A 547 4.18 -2.93 -24.12
C THR A 547 3.80 -3.47 -22.76
N GLN A 548 2.89 -2.76 -22.10
CA GLN A 548 2.29 -3.19 -20.85
C GLN A 548 0.76 -3.00 -20.90
N PRO A 549 -0.03 -3.85 -20.24
CA PRO A 549 -1.47 -3.77 -20.26
C PRO A 549 -1.98 -2.61 -19.38
N TYR A 550 -2.88 -1.78 -19.94
CA TYR A 550 -3.58 -0.70 -19.25
C TYR A 550 -5.07 -0.95 -19.26
N SER A 551 -5.70 -1.02 -18.10
CA SER A 551 -7.15 -1.21 -17.96
C SER A 551 -7.88 0.11 -18.21
N VAL A 552 -8.05 0.47 -19.48
CA VAL A 552 -8.65 1.76 -19.89
C VAL A 552 -10.18 1.76 -19.79
N GLY A 553 -10.80 0.60 -19.75
CA GLY A 553 -12.25 0.44 -19.55
C GLY A 553 -12.71 0.56 -18.09
N MET A 554 -11.79 0.78 -17.14
CA MET A 554 -12.05 1.02 -15.73
C MET A 554 -11.41 2.33 -15.29
N PRO A 555 -11.87 2.98 -14.20
CA PRO A 555 -11.18 4.14 -13.64
C PRO A 555 -9.76 3.75 -13.19
N ALA A 556 -8.76 4.47 -13.66
CA ALA A 556 -7.42 4.41 -13.10
C ALA A 556 -7.36 5.36 -11.89
N LEU A 557 -7.05 4.83 -10.70
CA LEU A 557 -6.82 5.62 -9.51
C LEU A 557 -5.33 5.80 -9.25
N GLY A 558 -4.51 5.05 -10.00
CA GLY A 558 -3.07 5.20 -10.02
C GLY A 558 -2.67 6.63 -10.39
N ALA A 559 -1.51 7.00 -9.96
CA ALA A 559 -1.00 8.33 -10.11
C ALA A 559 -0.65 8.65 -11.57
N GLU A 560 -1.02 9.86 -12.00
CA GLU A 560 -0.50 10.42 -13.24
C GLU A 560 1.03 10.55 -13.17
N PRO A 561 1.75 10.42 -14.31
CA PRO A 561 3.20 10.60 -14.31
C PRO A 561 3.62 11.92 -13.68
N LEU A 562 4.61 11.87 -12.80
CA LEU A 562 5.12 13.05 -12.12
C LEU A 562 5.99 13.91 -13.04
N THR A 563 5.90 15.21 -12.84
CA THR A 563 6.79 16.21 -13.45
C THR A 563 7.52 17.01 -12.37
N GLU A 564 8.49 17.82 -12.74
CA GLU A 564 9.14 18.71 -11.79
C GLU A 564 8.15 19.68 -11.11
N ALA A 565 7.11 20.10 -11.83
CA ALA A 565 6.08 20.98 -11.29
C ALA A 565 5.27 20.33 -10.15
N ASP A 566 5.16 18.99 -10.15
CA ASP A 566 4.42 18.24 -9.13
C ASP A 566 5.21 18.09 -7.82
N MET A 567 6.48 18.46 -7.82
CA MET A 567 7.32 18.38 -6.62
C MET A 567 6.82 19.31 -5.53
N TRP A 568 6.77 18.76 -4.32
CA TRP A 568 6.19 19.39 -3.14
C TRP A 568 7.15 19.39 -1.96
N GLY A 569 6.81 20.13 -0.94
CA GLY A 569 7.51 20.22 0.34
C GLY A 569 6.76 21.17 1.25
N ALA A 570 7.00 21.13 2.56
CA ALA A 570 6.31 22.00 3.52
C ALA A 570 6.66 23.48 3.36
N THR A 571 7.82 23.79 2.80
CA THR A 571 8.31 25.15 2.53
C THR A 571 8.85 25.29 1.12
N PHE A 572 9.12 26.50 0.67
CA PHE A 572 9.76 26.73 -0.64
C PHE A 572 11.20 26.16 -0.70
N PHE A 573 11.91 26.04 0.42
CA PHE A 573 13.22 25.39 0.46
C PHE A 573 13.12 23.89 0.26
N ASP A 574 12.18 23.30 0.96
CA ASP A 574 11.87 21.89 0.93
C ASP A 574 11.41 21.47 -0.46
N GLN A 575 10.50 22.26 -1.05
CA GLN A 575 10.06 22.08 -2.43
C GLN A 575 11.22 22.20 -3.43
N LEU A 576 12.10 23.21 -3.27
CA LEU A 576 13.28 23.38 -4.14
C LEU A 576 14.22 22.18 -4.05
N ALA A 577 14.42 21.63 -2.84
CA ALA A 577 15.22 20.42 -2.64
C ALA A 577 14.60 19.22 -3.36
N CYS A 578 13.28 19.02 -3.24
CA CYS A 578 12.56 17.97 -3.98
C CYS A 578 12.66 18.13 -5.51
N ARG A 579 12.56 19.35 -6.03
CA ARG A 579 12.73 19.62 -7.47
C ARG A 579 14.13 19.28 -7.97
N ILE A 580 15.16 19.66 -7.20
CA ILE A 580 16.54 19.32 -7.51
C ILE A 580 16.74 17.80 -7.46
N ALA A 581 16.21 17.13 -6.43
CA ALA A 581 16.29 15.68 -6.30
C ALA A 581 15.62 14.99 -7.48
N PHE A 582 14.38 15.36 -7.82
CA PHE A 582 13.64 14.80 -8.96
C PHE A 582 14.43 14.88 -10.29
N ARG A 583 15.04 16.06 -10.57
CA ARG A 583 15.81 16.25 -11.81
C ARG A 583 17.10 15.43 -11.88
N LYS A 584 17.53 14.86 -10.77
CA LYS A 584 18.69 13.96 -10.72
C LYS A 584 18.31 12.49 -10.95
N LEU A 585 17.04 12.14 -10.76
CA LEU A 585 16.57 10.76 -10.90
C LEU A 585 16.44 10.34 -12.36
N ASN A 586 16.45 9.05 -12.57
CA ASN A 586 15.99 8.41 -13.81
C ASN A 586 14.46 8.25 -13.71
N TYR A 587 13.71 8.93 -14.59
CA TYR A 587 12.25 8.84 -14.61
C TYR A 587 11.69 9.25 -15.97
N GLU A 588 11.02 8.32 -16.63
CA GLU A 588 10.36 8.48 -17.94
C GLU A 588 8.88 8.10 -17.87
N GLY A 589 8.34 7.90 -16.65
CA GLY A 589 6.97 7.47 -16.39
C GLY A 589 6.90 6.17 -15.58
N GLU A 590 5.70 5.57 -15.50
CA GLU A 590 5.36 4.43 -14.62
C GLU A 590 6.34 3.24 -14.75
N PHE A 591 6.71 2.88 -15.97
CA PHE A 591 7.56 1.72 -16.27
C PHE A 591 9.02 2.10 -16.58
N THR A 592 9.55 3.13 -15.91
CA THR A 592 10.99 3.39 -15.95
C THR A 592 11.73 2.27 -15.26
N ALA A 593 12.54 1.51 -15.99
CA ALA A 593 13.23 0.36 -15.45
C ALA A 593 14.30 0.78 -14.41
N PRO A 594 14.47 0.01 -13.31
CA PRO A 594 15.56 0.19 -12.38
C PRO A 594 16.92 0.20 -13.09
N SER A 595 17.83 1.07 -12.64
CA SER A 595 19.13 1.25 -13.27
C SER A 595 20.20 1.59 -12.23
N THR A 596 21.46 1.68 -12.67
CA THR A 596 22.56 2.15 -11.82
C THR A 596 22.49 3.67 -11.50
N LYS A 597 21.62 4.40 -12.17
CA LYS A 597 21.20 5.75 -11.77
C LYS A 597 19.98 5.62 -10.89
N PRO A 598 19.90 6.33 -9.73
CA PRO A 598 18.71 6.29 -8.88
C PRO A 598 17.43 6.52 -9.69
N THR A 599 16.51 5.57 -9.63
CA THR A 599 15.31 5.49 -10.47
C THR A 599 14.07 5.72 -9.60
N LEU A 600 13.22 6.66 -10.03
CA LEU A 600 11.95 6.92 -9.37
C LEU A 600 10.90 5.91 -9.85
N LEU A 601 10.25 5.24 -8.91
CA LEU A 601 9.07 4.43 -9.13
C LEU A 601 7.83 5.20 -8.66
N TYR A 602 6.85 5.36 -9.55
CA TYR A 602 5.57 5.98 -9.24
C TYR A 602 4.45 5.44 -10.16
N PRO A 603 3.49 4.66 -9.61
CA PRO A 603 3.43 4.21 -8.20
C PRO A 603 4.72 3.56 -7.73
N GLY A 604 5.00 3.67 -6.41
CA GLY A 604 6.13 2.99 -5.81
C GLY A 604 5.91 1.48 -5.68
N TYR A 605 6.91 0.72 -5.28
CA TYR A 605 6.80 -0.73 -5.10
C TYR A 605 5.88 -1.15 -3.92
N TYR A 606 5.53 -0.25 -3.00
CA TYR A 606 4.41 -0.50 -2.07
C TYR A 606 3.06 -0.50 -2.78
N GLY A 607 3.00 0.11 -3.96
CA GLY A 607 1.86 0.10 -4.85
C GLY A 607 0.73 1.06 -4.49
N GLY A 608 -0.17 1.26 -5.44
CA GLY A 608 -1.42 1.96 -5.25
C GLY A 608 -2.40 1.12 -4.43
N PHE A 609 -2.71 -0.08 -4.89
CA PHE A 609 -3.51 -1.05 -4.15
C PHE A 609 -2.63 -2.15 -3.56
N ASN A 610 -2.95 -2.59 -2.35
CA ASN A 610 -2.19 -3.59 -1.65
C ASN A 610 -3.12 -4.61 -0.94
N TRP A 611 -2.59 -5.46 -0.05
CA TRP A 611 -3.28 -6.58 0.60
C TRP A 611 -4.59 -6.20 1.34
N GLY A 612 -4.80 -4.93 1.65
CA GLY A 612 -6.10 -4.44 2.14
C GLY A 612 -7.26 -4.74 1.19
N SER A 613 -6.96 -4.91 -0.11
CA SER A 613 -7.91 -5.31 -1.14
C SER A 613 -9.10 -4.33 -1.30
N ALA A 614 -10.27 -4.81 -1.73
CA ALA A 614 -11.46 -4.01 -1.91
C ALA A 614 -12.67 -4.59 -1.18
N ALA A 615 -13.71 -3.77 -0.98
CA ALA A 615 -15.03 -4.25 -0.60
C ALA A 615 -16.03 -4.00 -1.75
N ILE A 616 -16.96 -4.93 -1.97
CA ILE A 616 -18.01 -4.79 -2.97
C ILE A 616 -19.36 -4.81 -2.28
N ASP A 617 -20.12 -3.71 -2.38
CA ASP A 617 -21.56 -3.72 -2.08
C ASP A 617 -22.26 -4.48 -3.22
N GLU A 618 -22.58 -5.74 -2.96
CA GLU A 618 -23.16 -6.66 -3.95
C GLU A 618 -24.54 -6.21 -4.41
N ASP A 619 -25.29 -5.50 -3.57
CA ASP A 619 -26.62 -4.98 -3.90
C ASP A 619 -26.57 -3.85 -4.92
N ARG A 620 -25.52 -3.02 -4.85
CA ARG A 620 -25.35 -1.85 -5.73
C ARG A 620 -24.34 -2.07 -6.85
N GLY A 621 -23.45 -3.05 -6.68
CA GLY A 621 -22.29 -3.21 -7.55
C GLY A 621 -21.23 -2.13 -7.33
N TYR A 622 -21.12 -1.58 -6.11
CA TYR A 622 -20.13 -0.56 -5.79
C TYR A 622 -18.88 -1.20 -5.19
N LEU A 623 -17.75 -0.90 -5.81
CA LEU A 623 -16.42 -1.29 -5.37
C LEU A 623 -15.81 -0.15 -4.54
N PHE A 624 -15.43 -0.43 -3.30
CA PHE A 624 -14.75 0.50 -2.40
C PHE A 624 -13.30 0.09 -2.24
N LEU A 625 -12.38 1.05 -2.34
CA LEU A 625 -10.95 0.78 -2.35
C LEU A 625 -10.12 1.96 -1.85
N ASN A 626 -8.91 1.66 -1.37
CA ASN A 626 -7.89 2.63 -0.98
C ASN A 626 -6.76 2.63 -2.00
N ASP A 627 -6.26 3.80 -2.38
CA ASP A 627 -5.11 3.97 -3.26
C ASP A 627 -4.00 4.76 -2.54
N ILE A 628 -2.77 4.26 -2.58
CA ILE A 628 -1.58 4.88 -2.00
C ILE A 628 -0.79 5.61 -3.10
N ARG A 629 -0.37 6.85 -2.83
CA ARG A 629 0.29 7.73 -3.80
C ARG A 629 1.64 8.24 -3.26
N ILE A 630 2.53 7.30 -2.94
CA ILE A 630 3.86 7.61 -2.41
C ILE A 630 4.91 7.10 -3.39
N PRO A 631 5.75 7.99 -3.97
CA PRO A 631 6.86 7.59 -4.82
C PRO A 631 8.02 7.04 -4.00
N GLN A 632 8.78 6.14 -4.60
CA GLN A 632 9.97 5.52 -4.01
C GLN A 632 11.13 5.54 -5.00
N VAL A 633 12.34 5.42 -4.48
CA VAL A 633 13.56 5.40 -5.30
C VAL A 633 14.27 4.07 -5.11
N VAL A 634 14.70 3.47 -6.20
CA VAL A 634 15.53 2.27 -6.21
C VAL A 634 16.79 2.49 -7.02
N THR A 635 17.89 1.83 -6.61
CA THR A 635 19.17 1.95 -7.32
C THR A 635 19.83 0.57 -7.42
N LEU A 636 20.12 0.14 -8.64
CA LEU A 636 20.92 -1.05 -8.89
C LEU A 636 22.41 -0.72 -8.69
N ILE A 637 23.08 -1.42 -7.79
CA ILE A 637 24.49 -1.24 -7.51
C ILE A 637 25.25 -2.49 -7.96
N PRO A 638 26.21 -2.40 -8.92
CA PRO A 638 26.99 -3.54 -9.32
C PRO A 638 27.68 -4.22 -8.12
N HIS A 639 27.65 -5.54 -8.01
CA HIS A 639 28.32 -6.26 -6.90
C HIS A 639 29.80 -5.90 -6.74
N SER A 640 30.48 -5.54 -7.84
CA SER A 640 31.87 -5.09 -7.79
C SER A 640 32.09 -3.74 -7.07
N GLU A 641 31.04 -2.98 -6.88
CA GLU A 641 31.06 -1.64 -6.23
C GLU A 641 30.50 -1.69 -4.80
N VAL A 642 29.98 -2.86 -4.37
CA VAL A 642 29.36 -3.02 -3.06
C VAL A 642 30.41 -3.32 -2.00
N ASP A 643 30.36 -2.58 -0.92
CA ASP A 643 31.03 -2.93 0.34
C ASP A 643 30.01 -3.69 1.21
N GLU A 644 30.10 -5.01 1.24
CA GLU A 644 29.13 -5.87 1.95
C GLU A 644 28.97 -5.50 3.44
N SER A 645 30.02 -4.88 4.04
CA SER A 645 29.94 -4.41 5.43
C SER A 645 29.03 -3.20 5.63
N LYS A 646 28.60 -2.56 4.55
CA LYS A 646 27.71 -1.39 4.55
C LYS A 646 26.30 -1.71 4.09
N LEU A 647 26.01 -2.98 3.76
CA LEU A 647 24.66 -3.39 3.43
C LEU A 647 23.75 -3.20 4.66
N VAL A 648 22.66 -2.48 4.47
CA VAL A 648 21.66 -2.28 5.53
C VAL A 648 20.68 -3.45 5.47
N ALA A 649 20.79 -4.33 6.46
CA ALA A 649 19.84 -5.44 6.60
C ALA A 649 18.45 -4.88 6.98
N GLY A 650 17.40 -5.44 6.38
CA GLY A 650 16.04 -4.99 6.64
C GLY A 650 15.11 -5.41 5.51
N HIS A 651 13.93 -4.82 5.53
CA HIS A 651 12.92 -5.00 4.48
C HIS A 651 12.31 -3.65 4.10
N GLY A 652 12.17 -3.38 2.80
CA GLY A 652 11.57 -2.14 2.30
C GLY A 652 12.49 -0.93 2.34
N VAL A 653 11.92 0.24 2.53
CA VAL A 653 12.63 1.52 2.48
C VAL A 653 13.78 1.60 3.48
N GLY A 654 14.95 2.03 3.01
CA GLY A 654 16.16 2.18 3.82
C GLY A 654 16.95 0.87 3.97
N SER A 655 16.60 -0.18 3.22
CA SER A 655 17.33 -1.45 3.20
C SER A 655 17.97 -1.72 1.84
N THR A 656 18.98 -2.62 1.85
CA THR A 656 19.63 -3.12 0.65
C THR A 656 19.41 -4.63 0.53
N TYR A 657 19.01 -5.09 -0.67
CA TYR A 657 18.82 -6.51 -0.94
C TYR A 657 19.96 -7.01 -1.82
N PRO A 658 20.59 -8.14 -1.43
CA PRO A 658 21.80 -8.60 -2.09
C PRO A 658 21.57 -9.17 -3.49
N MET A 659 20.37 -9.62 -3.84
CA MET A 659 20.01 -10.24 -5.12
C MET A 659 21.09 -11.19 -5.64
N GLN A 660 21.57 -12.09 -4.77
CA GLN A 660 22.68 -13.03 -5.08
C GLN A 660 22.35 -13.86 -6.32
N GLY A 661 23.34 -14.00 -7.21
CA GLY A 661 23.17 -14.67 -8.50
C GLY A 661 22.76 -13.73 -9.64
N THR A 662 22.43 -12.48 -9.36
CA THR A 662 22.28 -11.41 -10.35
C THR A 662 23.53 -10.52 -10.40
N PRO A 663 23.68 -9.63 -11.38
CA PRO A 663 24.82 -8.69 -11.43
C PRO A 663 24.77 -7.58 -10.36
N PHE A 664 23.65 -7.38 -9.67
CA PHE A 664 23.38 -6.19 -8.87
C PHE A 664 22.88 -6.50 -7.46
N VAL A 665 23.16 -5.58 -6.56
CA VAL A 665 22.44 -5.34 -5.30
C VAL A 665 21.40 -4.26 -5.58
N ILE A 666 20.26 -4.27 -4.90
CA ILE A 666 19.27 -3.20 -4.96
C ILE A 666 19.24 -2.40 -3.66
N ASP A 667 19.25 -1.08 -3.77
CA ASP A 667 19.07 -0.14 -2.66
C ASP A 667 17.70 0.53 -2.75
N HIS A 668 17.04 0.70 -1.60
CA HIS A 668 15.68 1.22 -1.49
C HIS A 668 15.65 2.50 -0.68
N GLU A 669 15.19 3.59 -1.28
CA GLU A 669 15.09 4.88 -0.62
C GLU A 669 13.66 5.45 -0.69
N ALA A 670 13.27 6.20 0.34
CA ALA A 670 12.08 7.02 0.28
C ALA A 670 12.35 8.28 -0.55
N PHE A 671 11.45 8.64 -1.45
CA PHE A 671 11.52 9.92 -2.14
C PHE A 671 10.95 11.04 -1.27
N ASN A 672 11.71 11.39 -0.23
CA ASN A 672 11.32 12.39 0.76
C ASN A 672 12.17 13.65 0.66
N SER A 673 11.58 14.76 1.12
CA SER A 673 12.24 16.03 1.34
C SER A 673 13.22 15.95 2.52
N PRO A 674 14.11 16.95 2.70
CA PRO A 674 14.96 17.05 3.88
C PRO A 674 14.23 17.06 5.23
N LEU A 675 12.93 17.37 5.24
CA LEU A 675 12.07 17.33 6.42
C LEU A 675 11.40 15.95 6.63
N GLY A 676 11.71 14.94 5.80
CA GLY A 676 11.14 13.61 5.89
C GLY A 676 9.69 13.48 5.35
N ILE A 677 9.25 14.43 4.54
CA ILE A 677 7.91 14.48 3.96
C ILE A 677 7.99 14.04 2.49
N PRO A 678 7.02 13.27 1.95
CA PRO A 678 7.03 12.89 0.54
C PRO A 678 7.17 14.08 -0.41
N CYS A 679 8.01 13.93 -1.43
CA CYS A 679 8.31 14.98 -2.41
C CYS A 679 7.18 15.22 -3.43
N ASN A 680 6.12 14.43 -3.41
CA ASN A 680 4.90 14.70 -4.17
C ASN A 680 3.82 15.36 -3.30
N ALA A 681 2.90 16.10 -3.92
CA ALA A 681 1.83 16.77 -3.19
C ALA A 681 0.80 15.78 -2.60
N PRO A 682 0.20 16.08 -1.44
CA PRO A 682 -0.96 15.34 -0.95
C PRO A 682 -2.17 15.50 -1.90
N PRO A 683 -3.15 14.59 -1.85
CA PRO A 683 -3.30 13.48 -0.91
C PRO A 683 -2.37 12.30 -1.23
N TRP A 684 -1.74 11.74 -0.18
CA TRP A 684 -0.86 10.57 -0.31
C TRP A 684 -1.61 9.24 -0.21
N GLY A 685 -2.90 9.31 0.02
CA GLY A 685 -3.85 8.22 -0.04
C GLY A 685 -5.23 8.73 -0.43
N VAL A 686 -5.98 7.88 -1.12
CA VAL A 686 -7.33 8.17 -1.59
C VAL A 686 -8.24 7.02 -1.21
N PHE A 687 -9.47 7.33 -0.81
CA PHE A 687 -10.54 6.36 -0.67
C PHE A 687 -11.59 6.66 -1.73
N ALA A 688 -11.99 5.64 -2.49
CA ALA A 688 -12.84 5.84 -3.65
C ALA A 688 -13.92 4.76 -3.75
N ALA A 689 -15.01 5.09 -4.46
CA ALA A 689 -16.04 4.15 -4.88
C ALA A 689 -16.15 4.13 -6.41
N VAL A 690 -16.22 2.92 -6.98
CA VAL A 690 -16.41 2.68 -8.41
C VAL A 690 -17.66 1.85 -8.60
N ASP A 691 -18.53 2.25 -9.51
CA ASP A 691 -19.69 1.46 -9.93
C ASP A 691 -19.23 0.43 -10.98
N LEU A 692 -19.27 -0.85 -10.63
CA LEU A 692 -18.87 -1.96 -11.50
C LEU A 692 -19.82 -2.17 -12.69
N ASN A 693 -21.08 -1.76 -12.57
CA ASN A 693 -22.06 -1.91 -13.65
C ASN A 693 -21.84 -0.85 -14.74
N THR A 694 -21.54 0.39 -14.34
CA THR A 694 -21.28 1.49 -15.28
C THR A 694 -19.80 1.71 -15.55
N ARG A 695 -18.90 1.15 -14.72
CA ARG A 695 -17.45 1.32 -14.74
C ARG A 695 -17.01 2.78 -14.56
N GLN A 696 -17.75 3.52 -13.76
CA GLN A 696 -17.49 4.92 -13.50
C GLN A 696 -17.10 5.15 -12.04
N LEU A 697 -16.24 6.14 -11.81
CA LEU A 697 -15.95 6.64 -10.47
C LEU A 697 -17.22 7.29 -9.91
N VAL A 698 -17.65 6.86 -8.73
CA VAL A 698 -18.81 7.38 -8.03
C VAL A 698 -18.42 8.60 -7.21
N TRP A 699 -17.34 8.48 -6.45
CA TRP A 699 -16.75 9.58 -5.67
C TRP A 699 -15.33 9.27 -5.28
#